data_8a3463d59e04cc09fe3a463dbac139c6
#
_entry.id   8a3463d59e04cc09fe3a463dbac139c6
#
_cell.length_a   1.000
_cell.length_b   1.000
_cell.length_c   1.000
_cell.angle_alpha   90.00
_cell.angle_beta   90.00
_cell.angle_gamma   90.00
#
_symmetry.space_group_name_H-M   'P 1'
#
loop_
_entity.id
_entity.type
_entity.pdbx_description
1 polymer ?
#
loop_
_entity_poly.entity_id
_entity_poly.type
_entity_poly.pdbx_seq_one_letter_code
_entity_poly.pdbx_strand_id
1 'polypeptide(L)'
;MTVGFFGLVALAFSARSQTPDKPNYNDHVLPIFRNACLNCHNPDKKKAGLDLSTYQGALQGSENGKVLKSGDGSGSLLLKCVLQTEDPKMPPKGDKLSDGEIAIVRKWIDGQLLETAGGKAVAVAANNVQVAVVSLTRPDGPPPMPRELPLDPVVHTEKANSLTALGASPWAPLVALGGQKQIVLFNTETLEPLGVLPFPEGFPTIIRFSRNGQLLLTGGGRGGKSGKVVIWKVETGERIAAVGNEFDQVLAADLSADQQFVALGGPAKLVKIYATKDDRLVHSIKKHTDWVTALSYSPDGKLLASGDRNGGVIVWEAAKGKEFNVLAGHKSAVTGVSFMTGVVASASEDATIKLWDANQGREIKSWSGHKGGVQSVAFSPDGRLVSSGRDKIVRVWDQAGKQLMASEAFGDIALRAELAGGRVIGGDWSGQVRVWSLDGKRVGELSANPPTIAERIAGAEKQLAEAQAGVADLQKQLAAAEEKSKAELAARGEKLKAARAADEAKMKAELAQAEAALAQARSEQSEKTAATEKTVQEVTARITAFQKTPVAPPVLPTDAAAAQDVAKAKAALEQSQARVAAAQAGLDKWRAAQVLQGVHNARQLVADKQAAHDSFVQAAKDAPLTVERARSDIAAAQKTAAEAPAKLKEQEALLAQAQQEATAQQSAVEAAQTAMKEREAALKALTVTPKSGSAPNTEALAKKFADLTAEIARRREVRAQFTSGTPEYAEADAKVQALKPALATAEAALETAKAGAVPPSATETKAAQAEILKAREALNTALAAAKPTAAKLAAAEKALAAFRKETAIAAQLATKLRQELPTIEKTARANQAQAERAAKAAAREVEAAKAEAEKRRAAYETLKAGGRLTRG
;
A
#
# COMPACT_ATOMS: atom_id res chain seq x y z
N MET A 1 -59.56 83.30 8.01
CA MET A 1 -59.80 83.27 6.55
C MET A 1 -58.48 83.15 5.88
N THR A 2 -58.15 82.06 5.37
CA THR A 2 -57.45 81.86 4.09
C THR A 2 -57.09 80.36 3.97
N VAL A 3 -57.59 79.77 2.93
CA VAL A 3 -57.52 78.34 2.60
C VAL A 3 -56.11 78.10 1.98
N GLY A 4 -55.36 77.18 2.42
CA GLY A 4 -54.05 76.66 1.94
C GLY A 4 -54.22 75.38 1.21
N PHE A 5 -53.85 75.37 -0.09
CA PHE A 5 -53.84 74.22 -1.00
C PHE A 5 -52.66 73.25 -0.68
N PHE A 6 -52.98 72.02 -0.37
CA PHE A 6 -51.96 70.98 -0.32
C PHE A 6 -51.74 70.38 -1.72
N GLY A 7 -50.56 70.63 -2.31
CA GLY A 7 -50.10 69.96 -3.48
C GLY A 7 -49.39 68.61 -3.14
N LEU A 8 -49.97 67.55 -3.63
CA LEU A 8 -49.41 66.18 -3.49
C LEU A 8 -48.29 65.99 -4.52
N VAL A 9 -47.04 66.05 -4.12
CA VAL A 9 -45.87 65.62 -4.90
C VAL A 9 -45.68 64.14 -4.75
N ALA A 10 -46.01 63.37 -5.79
CA ALA A 10 -45.70 61.92 -5.84
C ALA A 10 -44.21 61.73 -6.14
N LEU A 11 -43.45 61.42 -5.12
CA LEU A 11 -42.05 60.95 -5.27
C LEU A 11 -42.10 59.50 -5.71
N ALA A 12 -41.82 59.23 -6.98
CA ALA A 12 -41.53 57.93 -7.54
C ALA A 12 -40.16 57.47 -6.99
N PHE A 13 -40.17 56.64 -5.98
CA PHE A 13 -38.98 55.90 -5.54
C PHE A 13 -38.63 54.83 -6.61
N SER A 14 -37.70 55.14 -7.50
CA SER A 14 -37.00 54.08 -8.24
C SER A 14 -36.16 53.24 -7.28
N ALA A 15 -36.69 52.12 -6.87
CA ALA A 15 -35.93 51.11 -6.10
C ALA A 15 -34.82 50.55 -6.99
N ARG A 16 -33.62 51.17 -6.96
CA ARG A 16 -32.40 50.53 -7.44
C ARG A 16 -32.18 49.33 -6.56
N SER A 17 -32.36 48.12 -7.09
CA SER A 17 -31.98 46.86 -6.48
C SER A 17 -30.48 46.90 -6.22
N GLN A 18 -30.09 47.20 -4.99
CA GLN A 18 -28.68 47.11 -4.57
C GLN A 18 -28.29 45.65 -4.48
N THR A 19 -27.25 45.28 -5.20
CA THR A 19 -26.66 43.93 -5.08
C THR A 19 -26.22 43.69 -3.64
N PRO A 20 -26.66 42.60 -2.98
CA PRO A 20 -26.33 42.33 -1.57
C PRO A 20 -24.83 42.29 -1.37
N ASP A 21 -24.34 42.77 -0.23
CA ASP A 21 -22.92 42.78 0.07
C ASP A 21 -22.31 41.39 0.17
N LYS A 22 -23.04 40.43 0.68
CA LYS A 22 -22.64 39.02 0.79
C LYS A 22 -23.79 38.11 0.32
N PRO A 23 -23.97 37.91 -0.99
CA PRO A 23 -25.01 37.04 -1.49
C PRO A 23 -24.73 35.59 -1.08
N ASN A 24 -25.80 34.85 -0.74
CA ASN A 24 -25.75 33.43 -0.43
C ASN A 24 -26.68 32.66 -1.38
N TYR A 25 -26.52 31.32 -1.36
CA TYR A 25 -27.28 30.46 -2.27
C TYR A 25 -28.79 30.52 -2.01
N ASN A 26 -29.23 30.31 -0.76
CA ASN A 26 -30.62 30.10 -0.46
C ASN A 26 -31.48 31.36 -0.67
N ASP A 27 -30.97 32.52 -0.28
CA ASP A 27 -31.76 33.77 -0.27
C ASP A 27 -31.62 34.54 -1.60
N HIS A 28 -30.51 34.41 -2.29
CA HIS A 28 -30.17 35.28 -3.44
C HIS A 28 -29.98 34.52 -4.74
N VAL A 29 -29.31 33.36 -4.74
CA VAL A 29 -28.95 32.65 -5.96
C VAL A 29 -30.01 31.62 -6.36
N LEU A 30 -30.57 30.91 -5.42
CA LEU A 30 -31.62 29.91 -5.68
C LEU A 30 -32.88 30.54 -6.33
N PRO A 31 -33.37 31.73 -5.94
CA PRO A 31 -34.43 32.39 -6.67
C PRO A 31 -34.13 32.66 -8.15
N ILE A 32 -32.89 33.05 -8.45
CA ILE A 32 -32.43 33.27 -9.85
C ILE A 32 -32.44 31.89 -10.58
N PHE A 33 -31.89 30.88 -9.98
CA PHE A 33 -31.87 29.52 -10.57
C PHE A 33 -33.29 28.96 -10.78
N ARG A 34 -34.20 29.16 -9.83
CA ARG A 34 -35.62 28.79 -9.99
C ARG A 34 -36.27 29.36 -11.22
N ASN A 35 -36.01 30.61 -11.47
CA ASN A 35 -36.63 31.32 -12.59
C ASN A 35 -36.01 30.95 -13.94
N ALA A 36 -34.68 30.78 -14.01
CA ALA A 36 -33.97 30.66 -15.27
C ALA A 36 -33.37 29.29 -15.57
N CYS A 37 -33.08 28.45 -14.55
CA CYS A 37 -32.24 27.25 -14.70
C CYS A 37 -32.94 25.95 -14.39
N LEU A 38 -33.87 25.95 -13.39
CA LEU A 38 -34.43 24.69 -12.85
C LEU A 38 -35.38 23.98 -13.82
N ASN A 39 -35.80 24.60 -14.90
CA ASN A 39 -36.56 23.88 -15.94
C ASN A 39 -35.75 22.73 -16.59
N CYS A 40 -34.42 22.80 -16.55
CA CYS A 40 -33.52 21.81 -17.13
C CYS A 40 -32.55 21.20 -16.12
N HIS A 41 -32.18 21.94 -15.08
CA HIS A 41 -31.16 21.53 -14.08
C HIS A 41 -31.80 21.27 -12.71
N ASN A 42 -32.71 20.32 -12.65
CA ASN A 42 -33.42 19.85 -11.46
C ASN A 42 -33.19 18.34 -11.24
N PRO A 43 -33.59 17.74 -10.10
CA PRO A 43 -33.40 16.34 -9.80
C PRO A 43 -33.94 15.35 -10.84
N ASP A 44 -35.02 15.72 -11.55
CA ASP A 44 -35.69 14.83 -12.49
C ASP A 44 -35.06 14.83 -13.88
N LYS A 45 -34.60 16.01 -14.34
CA LYS A 45 -34.07 16.17 -15.69
C LYS A 45 -32.54 16.17 -15.77
N LYS A 46 -31.86 16.64 -14.74
CA LYS A 46 -30.37 16.73 -14.58
C LYS A 46 -29.62 16.87 -15.91
N LYS A 47 -29.97 17.86 -16.72
CA LYS A 47 -29.37 18.01 -18.03
C LYS A 47 -27.85 18.23 -17.88
N ALA A 48 -27.03 17.45 -18.57
CA ALA A 48 -25.59 17.34 -18.38
C ALA A 48 -25.18 16.95 -16.94
N GLY A 49 -26.04 16.18 -16.21
CA GLY A 49 -25.79 15.76 -14.83
C GLY A 49 -25.87 16.86 -13.76
N LEU A 50 -26.16 18.11 -14.16
CA LEU A 50 -26.18 19.27 -13.28
C LEU A 50 -27.52 19.44 -12.58
N ASP A 51 -27.52 19.51 -11.24
CA ASP A 51 -28.66 19.85 -10.41
C ASP A 51 -28.40 21.19 -9.70
N LEU A 52 -29.19 22.20 -10.05
CA LEU A 52 -29.11 23.54 -9.45
C LEU A 52 -30.26 23.81 -8.47
N SER A 53 -31.04 22.79 -8.07
CA SER A 53 -32.15 22.95 -7.15
C SER A 53 -31.72 22.94 -5.68
N THR A 54 -30.52 22.42 -5.42
CA THR A 54 -29.93 22.36 -4.09
C THR A 54 -28.51 22.91 -4.10
N TYR A 55 -28.07 23.45 -2.98
CA TYR A 55 -26.70 23.91 -2.80
C TYR A 55 -25.67 22.82 -3.06
N GLN A 56 -25.92 21.62 -2.51
CA GLN A 56 -25.03 20.47 -2.72
C GLN A 56 -24.99 20.02 -4.17
N GLY A 57 -26.11 20.02 -4.87
CA GLY A 57 -26.17 19.70 -6.29
C GLY A 57 -25.38 20.71 -7.13
N ALA A 58 -25.46 22.00 -6.81
CA ALA A 58 -24.66 23.04 -7.48
C ALA A 58 -23.16 22.86 -7.25
N LEU A 59 -22.74 22.47 -6.04
CA LEU A 59 -21.33 22.18 -5.71
C LEU A 59 -20.84 20.87 -6.31
N GLN A 60 -21.71 19.89 -6.50
CA GLN A 60 -21.39 18.60 -7.13
C GLN A 60 -20.95 18.80 -8.59
N GLY A 61 -21.55 19.79 -9.28
CA GLY A 61 -21.25 20.13 -10.66
C GLY A 61 -22.00 19.27 -11.67
N SER A 62 -21.48 19.20 -12.89
CA SER A 62 -22.05 18.49 -14.04
C SER A 62 -21.29 17.18 -14.32
N GLU A 63 -21.77 16.39 -15.28
CA GLU A 63 -21.06 15.22 -15.85
C GLU A 63 -19.65 15.59 -16.38
N ASN A 64 -19.46 16.84 -16.77
CA ASN A 64 -18.18 17.35 -17.27
C ASN A 64 -17.30 17.97 -16.18
N GLY A 65 -17.67 17.80 -14.90
CA GLY A 65 -16.93 18.31 -13.75
C GLY A 65 -17.57 19.48 -13.04
N LYS A 66 -16.80 20.12 -12.15
CA LYS A 66 -17.30 21.28 -11.37
C LYS A 66 -17.55 22.50 -12.26
N VAL A 67 -18.75 23.04 -12.13
CA VAL A 67 -19.16 24.25 -12.87
C VAL A 67 -18.94 25.55 -12.06
N LEU A 68 -18.67 25.40 -10.75
CA LEU A 68 -18.42 26.47 -9.80
C LEU A 68 -17.01 26.36 -9.23
N LYS A 69 -16.33 27.48 -9.11
CA LYS A 69 -15.04 27.64 -8.45
C LYS A 69 -15.16 28.66 -7.36
N SER A 70 -15.03 28.21 -6.11
CA SER A 70 -15.08 29.08 -4.94
C SER A 70 -14.01 30.18 -5.04
N GLY A 71 -14.40 31.42 -4.94
CA GLY A 71 -13.50 32.56 -5.00
C GLY A 71 -13.06 33.01 -6.42
N ASP A 72 -13.52 32.31 -7.49
CA ASP A 72 -13.16 32.65 -8.87
C ASP A 72 -14.40 32.60 -9.79
N GLY A 73 -15.17 33.67 -9.80
CA GLY A 73 -16.35 33.78 -10.65
C GLY A 73 -15.98 33.79 -12.14
N SER A 74 -14.92 34.49 -12.51
CA SER A 74 -14.48 34.57 -13.91
C SER A 74 -14.01 33.23 -14.47
N GLY A 75 -13.45 32.38 -13.63
CA GLY A 75 -13.05 31.01 -13.96
C GLY A 75 -14.17 29.99 -13.86
N SER A 76 -15.32 30.32 -13.31
CA SER A 76 -16.44 29.40 -13.14
C SER A 76 -17.21 29.20 -14.44
N LEU A 77 -17.32 27.93 -14.90
CA LEU A 77 -18.02 27.60 -16.15
C LEU A 77 -19.48 28.03 -16.10
N LEU A 78 -20.16 27.89 -14.96
CA LEU A 78 -21.55 28.33 -14.81
C LEU A 78 -21.68 29.83 -15.15
N LEU A 79 -20.81 30.67 -14.62
CA LEU A 79 -20.88 32.11 -14.91
C LEU A 79 -20.56 32.43 -16.36
N LYS A 80 -19.61 31.75 -16.98
CA LYS A 80 -19.27 31.90 -18.39
C LYS A 80 -20.41 31.52 -19.33
N CYS A 81 -21.08 30.41 -19.03
CA CYS A 81 -22.26 29.98 -19.76
C CYS A 81 -23.42 30.96 -19.61
N VAL A 82 -23.64 31.52 -18.43
CA VAL A 82 -24.68 32.51 -18.13
C VAL A 82 -24.36 33.88 -18.78
N LEU A 83 -23.06 34.24 -18.85
CA LEU A 83 -22.57 35.41 -19.60
C LEU A 83 -22.67 35.19 -21.11
N GLN A 84 -22.89 33.95 -21.57
CA GLN A 84 -22.91 33.56 -22.98
C GLN A 84 -21.54 33.73 -23.68
N THR A 85 -20.46 33.73 -22.92
CA THR A 85 -19.08 33.81 -23.41
C THR A 85 -18.46 32.47 -23.74
N GLU A 86 -19.06 31.35 -23.24
CA GLU A 86 -18.60 29.98 -23.47
C GLU A 86 -19.81 29.06 -23.73
N ASP A 87 -19.67 28.10 -24.61
CA ASP A 87 -20.72 27.11 -24.87
C ASP A 87 -20.77 26.00 -23.77
N PRO A 88 -21.96 25.51 -23.44
CA PRO A 88 -23.28 25.86 -23.95
C PRO A 88 -23.79 27.22 -23.39
N LYS A 89 -24.28 28.07 -24.25
CA LYS A 89 -24.91 29.37 -23.84
C LYS A 89 -26.16 29.06 -23.01
N MET A 90 -26.26 29.70 -21.85
CA MET A 90 -27.37 29.49 -20.90
C MET A 90 -28.08 30.81 -20.55
N PRO A 91 -29.42 30.82 -20.48
CA PRO A 91 -30.34 29.76 -20.87
C PRO A 91 -30.31 29.52 -22.39
N PRO A 92 -30.54 28.27 -22.88
CA PRO A 92 -30.49 27.94 -24.31
C PRO A 92 -31.69 28.48 -25.11
N LYS A 93 -32.77 28.78 -24.41
CA LYS A 93 -33.99 29.40 -24.91
C LYS A 93 -34.48 30.43 -23.89
N GLY A 94 -34.82 31.62 -24.34
CA GLY A 94 -35.26 32.73 -23.48
C GLY A 94 -34.18 33.82 -23.35
N ASP A 95 -34.51 34.85 -22.59
CA ASP A 95 -33.65 36.01 -22.43
C ASP A 95 -32.43 35.68 -21.56
N LYS A 96 -31.31 36.32 -21.81
CA LYS A 96 -30.14 36.31 -20.97
C LYS A 96 -30.53 36.84 -19.57
N LEU A 97 -29.89 36.32 -18.52
CA LEU A 97 -30.03 36.86 -17.17
C LEU A 97 -29.72 38.36 -17.17
N SER A 98 -30.44 39.11 -16.37
CA SER A 98 -30.17 40.55 -16.19
C SER A 98 -28.76 40.79 -15.61
N ASP A 99 -28.18 41.93 -15.90
CA ASP A 99 -26.85 42.26 -15.35
C ASP A 99 -26.82 42.28 -13.82
N GLY A 100 -27.96 42.59 -13.17
CA GLY A 100 -28.11 42.50 -11.73
C GLY A 100 -28.06 41.08 -11.21
N GLU A 101 -28.75 40.12 -11.86
CA GLU A 101 -28.72 38.70 -11.51
C GLU A 101 -27.34 38.08 -11.75
N ILE A 102 -26.71 38.45 -12.85
CA ILE A 102 -25.34 38.04 -13.16
C ILE A 102 -24.37 38.58 -12.11
N ALA A 103 -24.52 39.79 -11.65
CA ALA A 103 -23.70 40.38 -10.59
C ALA A 103 -23.87 39.66 -9.25
N ILE A 104 -25.09 39.25 -8.91
CA ILE A 104 -25.38 38.46 -7.71
C ILE A 104 -24.70 37.09 -7.79
N VAL A 105 -24.86 36.36 -8.89
CA VAL A 105 -24.21 35.04 -9.08
C VAL A 105 -22.70 35.18 -9.05
N ARG A 106 -22.12 36.18 -9.73
CA ARG A 106 -20.69 36.43 -9.69
C ARG A 106 -20.20 36.72 -8.27
N LYS A 107 -20.84 37.63 -7.57
CA LYS A 107 -20.46 38.04 -6.20
C LYS A 107 -20.62 36.91 -5.22
N TRP A 108 -21.58 35.99 -5.44
CA TRP A 108 -21.74 34.77 -4.66
C TRP A 108 -20.57 33.81 -4.88
N ILE A 109 -20.12 33.61 -6.12
CA ILE A 109 -18.99 32.72 -6.44
C ILE A 109 -17.70 33.31 -5.88
N ASP A 110 -17.46 34.62 -6.11
CA ASP A 110 -16.28 35.36 -5.62
C ASP A 110 -16.27 35.42 -4.09
N GLY A 111 -17.44 35.45 -3.46
CA GLY A 111 -17.65 35.37 -2.01
C GLY A 111 -17.56 33.97 -1.41
N GLN A 112 -16.91 33.03 -2.12
CA GLN A 112 -16.63 31.66 -1.67
C GLN A 112 -17.89 30.79 -1.49
N LEU A 113 -18.91 30.98 -2.31
CA LEU A 113 -20.06 30.09 -2.44
C LEU A 113 -20.84 29.89 -1.12
N LEU A 114 -21.20 30.92 -0.44
CA LEU A 114 -21.98 30.82 0.82
C LEU A 114 -23.36 30.17 0.59
N GLU A 115 -23.72 29.19 1.41
CA GLU A 115 -25.04 28.55 1.37
C GLU A 115 -26.14 29.47 1.97
N THR A 116 -25.83 30.02 3.14
CA THR A 116 -26.73 30.90 3.90
C THR A 116 -25.98 32.18 4.32
N ALA A 117 -26.69 33.19 4.81
CA ALA A 117 -26.12 34.49 5.25
C ALA A 117 -24.98 34.38 6.28
N GLY A 118 -24.91 33.27 7.00
CA GLY A 118 -23.84 32.98 7.94
C GLY A 118 -23.13 31.65 7.59
N GLY A 119 -23.24 31.15 6.36
CA GLY A 119 -22.63 29.92 5.87
C GLY A 119 -21.10 29.95 5.93
N LYS A 120 -20.47 28.78 6.06
CA LYS A 120 -19.00 28.64 5.92
C LYS A 120 -18.66 28.80 4.45
N ALA A 121 -17.65 29.58 4.17
CA ALA A 121 -17.02 29.62 2.85
C ALA A 121 -16.53 28.23 2.47
N VAL A 122 -16.74 27.83 1.21
CA VAL A 122 -16.12 26.62 0.68
C VAL A 122 -14.62 26.87 0.57
N ALA A 123 -13.86 26.31 1.50
CA ALA A 123 -12.40 26.42 1.46
C ALA A 123 -11.87 25.86 0.14
N VAL A 124 -11.12 26.64 -0.59
CA VAL A 124 -10.29 26.13 -1.69
C VAL A 124 -9.16 25.37 -1.01
N ALA A 125 -9.14 24.04 -1.14
CA ALA A 125 -7.97 23.27 -0.78
C ALA A 125 -6.82 23.73 -1.69
N ALA A 126 -5.97 24.59 -1.17
CA ALA A 126 -4.77 25.01 -1.88
C ALA A 126 -3.85 23.79 -1.96
N ASN A 127 -3.55 23.34 -3.18
CA ASN A 127 -2.52 22.36 -3.40
C ASN A 127 -1.17 23.03 -3.08
N ASN A 128 -0.44 22.47 -2.12
CA ASN A 128 0.86 23.00 -1.69
C ASN A 128 1.99 22.58 -2.65
N VAL A 129 1.82 22.83 -3.93
CA VAL A 129 2.88 22.57 -4.91
C VAL A 129 3.88 23.72 -4.85
N GLN A 130 5.05 23.44 -4.33
CA GLN A 130 6.17 24.37 -4.44
C GLN A 130 6.67 24.38 -5.88
N VAL A 131 6.45 25.49 -6.59
CA VAL A 131 6.99 25.71 -7.92
C VAL A 131 8.50 25.97 -7.78
N ALA A 132 9.30 24.91 -7.92
CA ALA A 132 10.74 25.06 -8.07
C ALA A 132 11.04 25.41 -9.54
N VAL A 133 12.02 26.27 -9.78
CA VAL A 133 12.62 26.42 -11.11
C VAL A 133 13.31 25.09 -11.42
N VAL A 134 12.70 24.30 -12.32
CA VAL A 134 13.14 22.94 -12.57
C VAL A 134 14.29 22.96 -13.57
N SER A 135 15.47 22.54 -13.13
CA SER A 135 16.57 22.20 -14.03
C SER A 135 16.23 20.89 -14.75
N LEU A 136 16.41 20.86 -16.07
CA LEU A 136 16.29 19.63 -16.88
C LEU A 136 17.49 18.70 -16.73
N THR A 137 18.53 19.16 -16.05
CA THR A 137 19.71 18.38 -15.71
C THR A 137 19.52 17.67 -14.36
N ARG A 138 20.38 16.72 -14.08
CA ARG A 138 20.45 16.09 -12.78
C ARG A 138 20.54 17.14 -11.69
N PRO A 139 19.69 17.06 -10.63
CA PRO A 139 19.75 17.99 -9.52
C PRO A 139 21.12 17.96 -8.83
N ASP A 140 21.56 19.10 -8.32
CA ASP A 140 22.74 19.16 -7.47
C ASP A 140 22.48 18.41 -6.16
N GLY A 141 23.46 17.63 -5.69
CA GLY A 141 23.34 16.85 -4.46
C GLY A 141 22.83 15.42 -4.66
N PRO A 142 22.57 14.71 -3.56
CA PRO A 142 22.06 13.35 -3.59
C PRO A 142 20.64 13.31 -4.16
N PRO A 143 20.32 12.29 -4.99
CA PRO A 143 18.99 12.18 -5.57
C PRO A 143 17.93 11.97 -4.48
N PRO A 144 16.70 12.49 -4.67
CA PRO A 144 15.63 12.36 -3.69
C PRO A 144 15.28 10.90 -3.42
N MET A 145 15.35 10.52 -2.16
CA MET A 145 14.99 9.18 -1.68
C MET A 145 13.96 9.27 -0.56
N PRO A 146 13.06 8.33 -0.43
CA PRO A 146 12.10 8.26 0.68
C PRO A 146 12.81 8.20 2.04
N ARG A 147 12.25 8.94 3.00
CA ARG A 147 12.74 8.95 4.37
C ARG A 147 11.61 8.62 5.34
N GLU A 148 11.79 7.52 6.08
CA GLU A 148 10.90 7.15 7.19
C GLU A 148 9.41 7.07 6.80
N LEU A 149 9.11 6.51 5.62
CA LEU A 149 7.73 6.28 5.19
C LEU A 149 7.12 5.06 5.90
N PRO A 150 5.77 5.01 6.00
CA PRO A 150 5.07 3.80 6.42
C PRO A 150 5.45 2.62 5.52
N LEU A 151 5.66 1.44 6.11
CA LEU A 151 6.00 0.22 5.38
C LEU A 151 4.86 -0.81 5.38
N ASP A 152 3.82 -0.57 6.18
CA ASP A 152 2.67 -1.46 6.24
C ASP A 152 1.78 -1.24 5.02
N PRO A 153 1.41 -2.29 4.27
CA PRO A 153 0.55 -2.15 3.12
C PRO A 153 -0.85 -1.67 3.53
N VAL A 154 -1.44 -0.79 2.72
CA VAL A 154 -2.83 -0.35 2.89
C VAL A 154 -3.79 -1.51 2.66
N VAL A 155 -3.46 -2.36 1.68
CA VAL A 155 -4.19 -3.58 1.36
C VAL A 155 -3.16 -4.66 1.09
N HIS A 156 -3.28 -5.78 1.80
CA HIS A 156 -2.58 -7.02 1.51
C HIS A 156 -3.60 -8.08 1.10
N THR A 157 -3.32 -8.79 0.04
CA THR A 157 -4.20 -9.82 -0.52
C THR A 157 -3.44 -11.13 -0.70
N GLU A 158 -4.12 -12.24 -0.65
CA GLU A 158 -3.51 -13.57 -0.82
C GLU A 158 -2.79 -13.73 -2.17
N LYS A 159 -3.32 -13.08 -3.21
CA LYS A 159 -2.70 -13.05 -4.54
C LYS A 159 -2.33 -11.64 -4.93
N ALA A 160 -1.20 -11.48 -5.56
CA ALA A 160 -0.79 -10.20 -6.14
C ALA A 160 -1.74 -9.80 -7.29
N ASN A 161 -1.97 -8.49 -7.42
CA ASN A 161 -2.68 -7.94 -8.57
C ASN A 161 -1.70 -7.71 -9.72
N SER A 162 -2.23 -7.67 -10.95
CA SER A 162 -1.45 -7.32 -12.15
C SER A 162 -0.71 -6.00 -11.96
N LEU A 163 0.53 -5.92 -12.44
CA LEU A 163 1.34 -4.70 -12.37
C LEU A 163 0.90 -3.72 -13.47
N THR A 164 -0.15 -2.97 -13.20
CA THR A 164 -0.70 -1.99 -14.15
C THR A 164 0.08 -0.69 -14.21
N ALA A 165 0.80 -0.34 -13.16
CA ALA A 165 1.56 0.90 -13.04
C ALA A 165 2.96 0.65 -12.47
N LEU A 166 3.96 1.20 -13.14
CA LEU A 166 5.37 1.14 -12.79
C LEU A 166 5.98 2.49 -13.15
N GLY A 167 6.80 3.05 -12.28
CA GLY A 167 7.53 4.27 -12.54
C GLY A 167 8.92 4.21 -11.92
N ALA A 168 9.93 4.63 -12.67
CA ALA A 168 11.30 4.70 -12.24
C ALA A 168 11.72 6.13 -11.96
N SER A 169 12.47 6.37 -10.89
CA SER A 169 13.12 7.66 -10.66
C SER A 169 14.20 7.90 -11.72
N PRO A 170 14.27 9.11 -12.30
CA PRO A 170 15.29 9.40 -13.31
C PRO A 170 16.70 9.44 -12.74
N TRP A 171 16.89 9.65 -11.44
CA TRP A 171 18.21 9.91 -10.86
C TRP A 171 18.54 9.03 -9.64
N ALA A 172 17.52 8.57 -8.92
CA ALA A 172 17.70 7.72 -7.74
C ALA A 172 17.57 6.23 -8.07
N PRO A 173 18.19 5.34 -7.31
CA PRO A 173 17.95 3.90 -7.40
C PRO A 173 16.57 3.57 -6.77
N LEU A 174 15.51 4.17 -7.30
CA LEU A 174 14.16 4.15 -6.75
C LEU A 174 13.14 3.77 -7.83
N VAL A 175 12.27 2.83 -7.50
CA VAL A 175 11.15 2.41 -8.33
C VAL A 175 9.86 2.41 -7.52
N ALA A 176 8.75 2.76 -8.16
CA ALA A 176 7.41 2.77 -7.59
C ALA A 176 6.52 1.76 -8.32
N LEU A 177 5.88 0.87 -7.57
CA LEU A 177 4.99 -0.18 -8.06
C LEU A 177 3.55 0.13 -7.65
N GLY A 178 2.61 0.07 -8.58
CA GLY A 178 1.19 0.21 -8.31
C GLY A 178 0.60 -1.09 -7.77
N GLY A 179 0.15 -1.06 -6.52
CA GLY A 179 -0.61 -2.12 -5.87
C GLY A 179 -2.08 -1.77 -5.69
N GLN A 180 -2.83 -2.60 -4.97
CA GLN A 180 -4.24 -2.34 -4.70
C GLN A 180 -4.41 -1.19 -3.72
N LYS A 181 -4.91 -0.03 -4.20
CA LYS A 181 -5.09 1.22 -3.43
C LYS A 181 -3.81 1.73 -2.76
N GLN A 182 -2.66 1.40 -3.32
CA GLN A 182 -1.35 1.77 -2.77
C GLN A 182 -0.29 1.85 -3.85
N ILE A 183 0.77 2.57 -3.55
CA ILE A 183 2.03 2.57 -4.29
C ILE A 183 3.12 2.09 -3.35
N VAL A 184 3.91 1.12 -3.77
CA VAL A 184 5.03 0.60 -2.99
C VAL A 184 6.35 1.08 -3.60
N LEU A 185 7.18 1.71 -2.80
CA LEU A 185 8.48 2.24 -3.19
C LEU A 185 9.58 1.26 -2.81
N PHE A 186 10.50 0.99 -3.75
CA PHE A 186 11.64 0.10 -3.55
C PHE A 186 12.95 0.73 -3.96
N ASN A 187 13.99 0.40 -3.22
CA ASN A 187 15.36 0.63 -3.67
C ASN A 187 15.74 -0.45 -4.70
N THR A 188 16.22 -0.05 -5.88
CA THR A 188 16.57 -0.98 -6.96
C THR A 188 17.92 -1.65 -6.80
N GLU A 189 18.78 -1.16 -5.92
CA GLU A 189 20.08 -1.75 -5.59
C GLU A 189 19.95 -2.81 -4.51
N THR A 190 19.26 -2.48 -3.41
CA THR A 190 19.08 -3.38 -2.26
C THR A 190 17.84 -4.27 -2.37
N LEU A 191 16.90 -3.94 -3.25
CA LEU A 191 15.57 -4.54 -3.42
C LEU A 191 14.66 -4.40 -2.19
N GLU A 192 15.00 -3.49 -1.28
CA GLU A 192 14.24 -3.28 -0.06
C GLU A 192 13.08 -2.30 -0.25
N PRO A 193 11.96 -2.54 0.42
CA PRO A 193 10.86 -1.58 0.44
C PRO A 193 11.26 -0.35 1.26
N LEU A 194 10.98 0.83 0.70
CA LEU A 194 11.28 2.12 1.29
C LEU A 194 10.03 2.85 1.81
N GLY A 195 8.84 2.45 1.36
CA GLY A 195 7.60 3.05 1.80
C GLY A 195 6.38 2.58 1.05
N VAL A 196 5.22 2.81 1.66
CA VAL A 196 3.90 2.60 1.07
C VAL A 196 3.14 3.92 1.10
N LEU A 197 2.65 4.35 -0.07
CA LEU A 197 1.81 5.53 -0.21
C LEU A 197 0.37 5.08 -0.46
N PRO A 198 -0.60 5.51 0.37
CA PRO A 198 -2.00 5.12 0.20
C PRO A 198 -2.64 5.85 -1.00
N PHE A 199 -3.34 5.11 -1.86
CA PHE A 199 -4.10 5.61 -3.00
C PHE A 199 -5.57 5.18 -2.90
N PRO A 200 -6.36 5.80 -2.02
CA PRO A 200 -7.75 5.42 -1.75
C PRO A 200 -8.67 5.60 -2.96
N GLU A 201 -8.25 6.35 -3.96
CA GLU A 201 -8.97 6.60 -5.21
C GLU A 201 -9.29 5.32 -5.98
N GLY A 202 -8.46 4.28 -5.84
CA GLY A 202 -8.69 3.00 -6.52
C GLY A 202 -7.41 2.30 -6.94
N PHE A 203 -7.38 1.82 -8.18
CA PHE A 203 -6.20 1.17 -8.75
C PHE A 203 -5.30 2.18 -9.45
N PRO A 204 -4.00 2.24 -9.13
CA PRO A 204 -3.02 2.97 -9.93
C PRO A 204 -2.91 2.35 -11.32
N THR A 205 -3.02 3.18 -12.35
CA THR A 205 -2.87 2.79 -13.77
C THR A 205 -1.62 3.38 -14.39
N ILE A 206 -1.16 4.50 -13.84
CA ILE A 206 0.05 5.20 -14.27
C ILE A 206 0.79 5.74 -13.06
N ILE A 207 2.11 5.61 -13.08
CA ILE A 207 3.03 6.23 -12.13
C ILE A 207 4.13 6.92 -12.94
N ARG A 208 4.45 8.16 -12.57
CA ARG A 208 5.54 8.94 -13.16
C ARG A 208 6.28 9.72 -12.08
N PHE A 209 7.59 9.80 -12.20
CA PHE A 209 8.37 10.75 -11.40
C PHE A 209 8.49 12.08 -12.14
N SER A 210 8.55 13.19 -11.39
CA SER A 210 8.94 14.48 -11.97
C SER A 210 10.36 14.42 -12.52
N ARG A 211 10.69 15.32 -13.43
CA ARG A 211 12.00 15.34 -14.13
C ARG A 211 13.19 15.47 -13.16
N ASN A 212 13.00 16.15 -12.04
CA ASN A 212 14.00 16.27 -10.98
C ASN A 212 13.94 15.12 -9.95
N GLY A 213 13.00 14.18 -10.04
CA GLY A 213 12.83 13.07 -9.12
C GLY A 213 12.21 13.42 -7.77
N GLN A 214 11.85 14.68 -7.51
CA GLN A 214 11.34 15.11 -6.20
C GLN A 214 9.88 14.74 -5.96
N LEU A 215 9.09 14.66 -7.03
CA LEU A 215 7.67 14.37 -6.99
C LEU A 215 7.37 13.04 -7.67
N LEU A 216 6.36 12.37 -7.14
CA LEU A 216 5.75 11.18 -7.72
C LEU A 216 4.30 11.50 -8.09
N LEU A 217 3.94 11.32 -9.34
CA LEU A 217 2.59 11.41 -9.85
C LEU A 217 2.01 10.00 -9.95
N THR A 218 0.80 9.82 -9.46
CA THR A 218 0.02 8.59 -9.61
C THR A 218 -1.36 8.93 -10.15
N GLY A 219 -1.70 8.37 -11.29
CA GLY A 219 -3.06 8.44 -11.85
C GLY A 219 -3.74 7.08 -11.77
N GLY A 220 -5.06 7.08 -11.67
CA GLY A 220 -5.85 5.86 -11.59
C GLY A 220 -7.29 6.13 -11.20
N GLY A 221 -7.91 5.16 -10.55
CA GLY A 221 -9.28 5.29 -10.08
C GLY A 221 -10.04 3.98 -10.08
N ARG A 222 -11.36 4.10 -10.25
CA ARG A 222 -12.29 2.96 -10.35
C ARG A 222 -13.07 3.10 -11.65
N GLY A 223 -12.99 2.09 -12.52
CA GLY A 223 -13.70 2.07 -13.77
C GLY A 223 -15.19 2.39 -13.63
N GLY A 224 -15.70 3.30 -14.43
CA GLY A 224 -17.09 3.76 -14.41
C GLY A 224 -17.52 4.51 -13.15
N LYS A 225 -16.58 4.92 -12.25
CA LYS A 225 -16.92 5.59 -10.98
C LYS A 225 -16.10 6.84 -10.69
N SER A 226 -14.79 6.77 -10.88
CA SER A 226 -13.91 7.89 -10.51
C SER A 226 -12.53 7.75 -11.11
N GLY A 227 -11.89 8.88 -11.43
CA GLY A 227 -10.50 8.97 -11.81
C GLY A 227 -9.86 10.22 -11.24
N LYS A 228 -8.65 10.04 -10.72
CA LYS A 228 -7.84 11.14 -10.16
C LYS A 228 -6.37 10.94 -10.43
N VAL A 229 -5.65 12.04 -10.40
CA VAL A 229 -4.20 12.08 -10.35
C VAL A 229 -3.78 12.69 -9.02
N VAL A 230 -2.90 12.02 -8.32
CA VAL A 230 -2.35 12.47 -7.03
C VAL A 230 -0.86 12.70 -7.18
N ILE A 231 -0.35 13.75 -6.57
CA ILE A 231 1.06 14.10 -6.55
C ILE A 231 1.57 14.00 -5.11
N TRP A 232 2.72 13.35 -4.98
CA TRP A 232 3.38 13.07 -3.71
C TRP A 232 4.78 13.68 -3.71
N LYS A 233 5.22 14.14 -2.55
CA LYS A 233 6.64 14.45 -2.33
C LYS A 233 7.36 13.14 -2.04
N VAL A 234 8.37 12.80 -2.84
CA VAL A 234 9.08 11.50 -2.75
C VAL A 234 9.73 11.31 -1.38
N GLU A 235 10.35 12.35 -0.86
CA GLU A 235 11.12 12.28 0.38
C GLU A 235 10.25 12.00 1.62
N THR A 236 9.09 12.65 1.70
CA THR A 236 8.23 12.64 2.90
C THR A 236 6.97 11.79 2.75
N GLY A 237 6.62 11.36 1.53
CA GLY A 237 5.35 10.73 1.23
C GLY A 237 4.13 11.65 1.41
N GLU A 238 4.35 12.95 1.51
CA GLU A 238 3.30 13.94 1.66
C GLU A 238 2.52 14.06 0.35
N ARG A 239 1.20 14.01 0.47
CA ARG A 239 0.27 14.25 -0.63
C ARG A 239 0.09 15.75 -0.82
N ILE A 240 0.72 16.33 -1.84
CA ILE A 240 0.76 17.77 -2.06
C ILE A 240 -0.33 18.27 -2.99
N ALA A 241 -0.82 17.44 -3.91
CA ALA A 241 -1.90 17.81 -4.82
C ALA A 241 -2.74 16.58 -5.21
N ALA A 242 -4.00 16.85 -5.53
CA ALA A 242 -4.90 15.87 -6.16
C ALA A 242 -5.68 16.62 -7.24
N VAL A 243 -5.53 16.21 -8.50
CA VAL A 243 -6.11 16.91 -9.64
C VAL A 243 -6.98 15.98 -10.47
N GLY A 244 -7.97 16.59 -11.13
CA GLY A 244 -8.96 15.92 -11.93
C GLY A 244 -10.07 15.28 -11.10
N ASN A 245 -11.24 15.18 -11.68
CA ASN A 245 -12.41 14.51 -11.11
C ASN A 245 -13.13 13.83 -12.27
N GLU A 246 -12.46 12.79 -12.80
CA GLU A 246 -12.98 12.07 -13.95
C GLU A 246 -14.06 11.08 -13.49
N PHE A 247 -15.06 10.87 -14.35
CA PHE A 247 -16.10 9.87 -14.11
C PHE A 247 -15.57 8.43 -14.22
N ASP A 248 -14.47 8.24 -14.99
CA ASP A 248 -13.82 6.96 -15.17
C ASP A 248 -12.34 7.05 -14.83
N GLN A 249 -11.69 5.89 -14.71
CA GLN A 249 -10.29 5.83 -14.34
C GLN A 249 -9.40 6.62 -15.31
N VAL A 250 -8.39 7.28 -14.77
CA VAL A 250 -7.32 7.88 -15.56
C VAL A 250 -6.41 6.78 -16.08
N LEU A 251 -6.23 6.66 -17.39
CA LEU A 251 -5.37 5.65 -18.01
C LEU A 251 -3.95 6.16 -18.29
N ALA A 252 -3.82 7.46 -18.51
CA ALA A 252 -2.56 8.09 -18.83
C ALA A 252 -2.47 9.45 -18.12
N ALA A 253 -1.32 9.77 -17.58
CA ALA A 253 -1.03 11.08 -17.02
C ALA A 253 0.48 11.33 -17.00
N ASP A 254 0.85 12.61 -17.09
CA ASP A 254 2.23 13.06 -16.89
C ASP A 254 2.23 14.48 -16.29
N LEU A 255 3.35 14.84 -15.65
CA LEU A 255 3.60 16.12 -15.02
C LEU A 255 4.49 16.97 -15.92
N SER A 256 4.12 18.24 -16.14
CA SER A 256 4.97 19.18 -16.87
C SER A 256 6.34 19.36 -16.20
N ALA A 257 7.33 19.76 -16.98
CA ALA A 257 8.71 19.89 -16.47
C ALA A 257 8.81 20.88 -15.31
N ASP A 258 8.04 21.97 -15.37
CA ASP A 258 7.94 23.00 -14.33
C ASP A 258 7.02 22.61 -13.16
N GLN A 259 6.41 21.43 -13.21
CA GLN A 259 5.51 20.89 -12.19
C GLN A 259 4.20 21.71 -12.01
N GLN A 260 3.92 22.65 -12.90
CA GLN A 260 2.73 23.51 -12.80
C GLN A 260 1.47 22.90 -13.39
N PHE A 261 1.63 21.91 -14.29
CA PHE A 261 0.51 21.32 -15.01
C PHE A 261 0.56 19.79 -14.98
N VAL A 262 -0.61 19.20 -14.89
CA VAL A 262 -0.83 17.76 -15.07
C VAL A 262 -1.67 17.56 -16.31
N ALA A 263 -1.18 16.78 -17.25
CA ALA A 263 -1.98 16.25 -18.34
C ALA A 263 -2.54 14.89 -17.94
N LEU A 264 -3.80 14.64 -18.25
CA LEU A 264 -4.44 13.34 -18.04
C LEU A 264 -5.35 12.95 -19.22
N GLY A 265 -5.54 11.67 -19.38
CA GLY A 265 -6.40 11.08 -20.40
C GLY A 265 -6.95 9.72 -19.95
N GLY A 266 -7.99 9.29 -20.65
CA GLY A 266 -8.67 8.04 -20.33
C GLY A 266 -9.83 7.75 -21.29
N PRO A 267 -10.85 7.01 -20.84
CA PRO A 267 -11.99 6.57 -21.64
C PRO A 267 -12.83 7.71 -22.24
N ALA A 268 -12.76 8.91 -21.65
CA ALA A 268 -13.48 10.10 -22.16
C ALA A 268 -13.00 10.58 -23.54
N LYS A 269 -11.89 10.02 -24.06
CA LYS A 269 -11.27 10.41 -25.35
C LYS A 269 -10.78 11.86 -25.40
N LEU A 270 -10.58 12.45 -24.22
CA LEU A 270 -10.12 13.82 -24.04
C LEU A 270 -8.71 13.81 -23.46
N VAL A 271 -7.88 14.74 -23.93
CA VAL A 271 -6.68 15.13 -23.21
C VAL A 271 -7.03 16.37 -22.40
N LYS A 272 -6.91 16.29 -21.07
CA LYS A 272 -7.19 17.41 -20.17
C LYS A 272 -5.90 17.84 -19.49
N ILE A 273 -5.70 19.16 -19.39
CA ILE A 273 -4.56 19.77 -18.73
C ILE A 273 -5.07 20.58 -17.55
N TYR A 274 -4.61 20.24 -16.35
CA TYR A 274 -4.97 20.90 -15.10
C TYR A 274 -3.78 21.64 -14.51
N ALA A 275 -4.03 22.77 -13.87
CA ALA A 275 -3.04 23.44 -13.04
C ALA A 275 -2.90 22.69 -11.70
N THR A 276 -1.68 22.38 -11.29
CA THR A 276 -1.40 21.61 -10.05
C THR A 276 -1.75 22.39 -8.79
N LYS A 277 -1.65 23.72 -8.84
CA LYS A 277 -1.86 24.59 -7.68
C LYS A 277 -3.31 24.60 -7.16
N ASP A 278 -4.29 24.57 -8.06
CA ASP A 278 -5.70 24.87 -7.74
C ASP A 278 -6.71 23.91 -8.40
N ASP A 279 -6.23 22.80 -8.99
CA ASP A 279 -7.06 21.83 -9.74
C ASP A 279 -7.86 22.48 -10.89
N ARG A 280 -7.35 23.60 -11.44
CA ARG A 280 -8.03 24.32 -12.51
C ARG A 280 -7.83 23.63 -13.85
N LEU A 281 -8.91 23.26 -14.52
CA LEU A 281 -8.88 22.80 -15.89
C LEU A 281 -8.40 23.93 -16.81
N VAL A 282 -7.22 23.78 -17.41
CA VAL A 282 -6.62 24.76 -18.32
C VAL A 282 -7.05 24.49 -19.75
N HIS A 283 -6.94 23.22 -20.17
CA HIS A 283 -7.34 22.80 -21.50
C HIS A 283 -8.13 21.48 -21.44
N SER A 284 -9.14 21.38 -22.31
CA SER A 284 -9.87 20.15 -22.60
C SER A 284 -9.87 19.94 -24.11
N ILE A 285 -9.07 18.99 -24.57
CA ILE A 285 -8.75 18.80 -25.99
C ILE A 285 -9.52 17.58 -26.50
N LYS A 286 -10.41 17.81 -27.49
CA LYS A 286 -11.23 16.77 -28.11
C LYS A 286 -10.79 16.54 -29.55
N LYS A 287 -9.91 15.56 -29.76
CA LYS A 287 -9.50 15.14 -31.11
C LYS A 287 -9.28 13.65 -31.25
N HIS A 288 -8.89 12.97 -30.17
CA HIS A 288 -8.77 11.54 -30.16
C HIS A 288 -10.11 10.85 -30.47
N THR A 289 -10.04 9.79 -31.25
CA THR A 289 -11.23 9.05 -31.69
C THR A 289 -11.60 7.92 -30.75
N ASP A 290 -10.65 7.51 -29.91
CA ASP A 290 -10.85 6.48 -28.89
C ASP A 290 -10.09 6.84 -27.59
N TRP A 291 -10.09 5.93 -26.62
CA TRP A 291 -9.49 6.10 -25.30
C TRP A 291 -8.05 6.61 -25.40
N VAL A 292 -7.74 7.63 -24.65
CA VAL A 292 -6.36 8.11 -24.50
C VAL A 292 -5.63 7.20 -23.50
N THR A 293 -4.70 6.42 -24.00
CA THR A 293 -4.02 5.33 -23.28
C THR A 293 -2.59 5.67 -22.87
N ALA A 294 -2.01 6.72 -23.51
CA ALA A 294 -0.64 7.13 -23.23
C ALA A 294 -0.48 8.65 -23.33
N LEU A 295 0.31 9.21 -22.42
CA LEU A 295 0.67 10.64 -22.38
C LEU A 295 2.12 10.80 -21.94
N SER A 296 2.83 11.76 -22.55
CA SER A 296 4.16 12.16 -22.11
C SER A 296 4.46 13.60 -22.50
N TYR A 297 4.85 14.43 -21.53
CA TYR A 297 5.40 15.75 -21.79
C TYR A 297 6.81 15.64 -22.37
N SER A 298 7.18 16.59 -23.24
CA SER A 298 8.58 16.79 -23.61
C SER A 298 9.42 17.19 -22.39
N PRO A 299 10.72 16.90 -22.37
CA PRO A 299 11.58 17.26 -21.24
C PRO A 299 11.58 18.75 -20.91
N ASP A 300 11.40 19.62 -21.92
CA ASP A 300 11.30 21.08 -21.75
C ASP A 300 9.89 21.58 -21.43
N GLY A 301 8.90 20.68 -21.37
CA GLY A 301 7.50 21.00 -21.06
C GLY A 301 6.72 21.72 -22.14
N LYS A 302 7.32 22.02 -23.31
CA LYS A 302 6.65 22.78 -24.37
C LYS A 302 5.66 21.96 -25.17
N LEU A 303 5.96 20.68 -25.36
CA LEU A 303 5.13 19.75 -26.13
C LEU A 303 4.56 18.66 -25.22
N LEU A 304 3.44 18.11 -25.63
CA LEU A 304 2.78 16.96 -25.00
C LEU A 304 2.45 15.96 -26.10
N ALA A 305 2.90 14.73 -26.00
CA ALA A 305 2.50 13.64 -26.87
C ALA A 305 1.40 12.81 -26.23
N SER A 306 0.41 12.41 -27.01
CA SER A 306 -0.70 11.55 -26.58
C SER A 306 -0.93 10.42 -27.57
N GLY A 307 -1.29 9.24 -27.06
CA GLY A 307 -1.63 8.06 -27.86
C GLY A 307 -3.04 7.56 -27.54
N ASP A 308 -3.76 7.09 -28.55
CA ASP A 308 -5.09 6.53 -28.38
C ASP A 308 -5.19 5.05 -28.79
N ARG A 309 -6.33 4.45 -28.45
CA ARG A 309 -6.63 3.04 -28.73
C ARG A 309 -6.83 2.72 -30.20
N ASN A 310 -7.03 3.71 -31.06
CA ASN A 310 -7.15 3.54 -32.52
C ASN A 310 -5.80 3.70 -33.26
N GLY A 311 -4.67 3.85 -32.54
CA GLY A 311 -3.35 4.00 -33.13
C GLY A 311 -2.96 5.46 -33.43
N GLY A 312 -3.78 6.42 -33.04
CA GLY A 312 -3.48 7.84 -33.17
C GLY A 312 -2.41 8.25 -32.19
N VAL A 313 -1.34 8.91 -32.68
CA VAL A 313 -0.36 9.61 -31.85
C VAL A 313 -0.36 11.07 -32.27
N ILE A 314 -0.59 11.97 -31.32
CA ILE A 314 -0.69 13.41 -31.58
C ILE A 314 0.25 14.15 -30.64
N VAL A 315 0.97 15.13 -31.18
CA VAL A 315 1.80 16.05 -30.42
C VAL A 315 1.07 17.40 -30.33
N TRP A 316 1.06 18.00 -29.15
CA TRP A 316 0.36 19.23 -28.82
C TRP A 316 1.34 20.31 -28.36
N GLU A 317 1.08 21.56 -28.66
CA GLU A 317 1.66 22.70 -27.95
C GLU A 317 1.02 22.74 -26.53
N ALA A 318 1.76 22.36 -25.50
CA ALA A 318 1.21 22.15 -24.16
C ALA A 318 0.56 23.43 -23.58
N ALA A 319 1.18 24.57 -23.75
CA ALA A 319 0.69 25.86 -23.24
C ALA A 319 -0.60 26.33 -23.89
N LYS A 320 -0.84 25.98 -25.16
CA LYS A 320 -1.99 26.46 -25.94
C LYS A 320 -3.08 25.39 -26.08
N GLY A 321 -2.77 24.10 -25.79
CA GLY A 321 -3.67 22.98 -26.05
C GLY A 321 -3.97 22.80 -27.56
N LYS A 322 -3.11 23.29 -28.44
CA LYS A 322 -3.28 23.19 -29.90
C LYS A 322 -2.46 22.04 -30.45
N GLU A 323 -2.98 21.43 -31.52
CA GLU A 323 -2.24 20.41 -32.27
C GLU A 323 -0.98 21.03 -32.86
N PHE A 324 0.13 20.30 -32.67
CA PHE A 324 1.42 20.62 -33.24
C PHE A 324 1.75 19.69 -34.42
N ASN A 325 1.65 18.39 -34.22
CA ASN A 325 1.86 17.38 -35.27
C ASN A 325 1.02 16.12 -35.01
N VAL A 326 0.63 15.43 -36.09
CA VAL A 326 0.03 14.08 -36.05
C VAL A 326 1.07 13.07 -36.52
N LEU A 327 1.36 12.07 -35.69
CA LEU A 327 2.34 11.03 -35.96
C LEU A 327 1.59 9.76 -36.46
N ALA A 328 1.25 9.74 -37.74
CA ALA A 328 0.44 8.67 -38.32
C ALA A 328 1.29 7.45 -38.72
N GLY A 329 0.89 6.25 -38.34
CA GLY A 329 1.59 5.02 -38.77
C GLY A 329 1.36 3.78 -37.93
N HIS A 330 0.82 3.89 -36.70
CA HIS A 330 0.39 2.71 -35.97
C HIS A 330 -0.94 2.17 -36.50
N LYS A 331 -1.10 0.85 -36.49
CA LYS A 331 -2.26 0.12 -37.04
C LYS A 331 -3.18 -0.44 -35.95
N SER A 332 -2.80 -0.29 -34.69
CA SER A 332 -3.56 -0.77 -33.53
C SER A 332 -3.32 0.13 -32.34
N ALA A 333 -3.94 -0.17 -31.21
CA ALA A 333 -3.88 0.61 -29.99
C ALA A 333 -2.44 1.01 -29.63
N VAL A 334 -2.24 2.30 -29.34
CA VAL A 334 -1.01 2.83 -28.75
C VAL A 334 -1.03 2.54 -27.25
N THR A 335 -0.08 1.76 -26.77
CA THR A 335 -0.02 1.29 -25.38
C THR A 335 0.95 2.08 -24.52
N GLY A 336 1.87 2.80 -25.16
CA GLY A 336 2.88 3.61 -24.48
C GLY A 336 3.40 4.73 -25.37
N VAL A 337 3.68 5.88 -24.75
CA VAL A 337 4.37 7.01 -25.34
C VAL A 337 5.41 7.51 -24.35
N SER A 338 6.62 7.77 -24.85
CA SER A 338 7.70 8.35 -24.07
C SER A 338 8.41 9.42 -24.87
N PHE A 339 8.66 10.56 -24.26
CA PHE A 339 9.28 11.72 -24.90
C PHE A 339 10.72 11.90 -24.41
N MET A 340 11.65 12.02 -25.35
CA MET A 340 13.00 12.51 -25.13
C MET A 340 13.24 13.74 -26.00
N THR A 341 14.32 14.46 -25.81
CA THR A 341 14.58 15.74 -26.53
C THR A 341 14.32 15.64 -28.03
N GLY A 342 13.20 16.21 -28.49
CA GLY A 342 12.79 16.24 -29.90
C GLY A 342 12.31 14.91 -30.49
N VAL A 343 12.39 13.79 -29.75
CA VAL A 343 12.04 12.45 -30.22
C VAL A 343 10.90 11.87 -29.38
N VAL A 344 9.87 11.36 -30.02
CA VAL A 344 8.80 10.57 -29.40
C VAL A 344 9.02 9.10 -29.72
N ALA A 345 9.04 8.24 -28.69
CA ALA A 345 8.89 6.82 -28.85
C ALA A 345 7.44 6.42 -28.61
N SER A 346 6.88 5.59 -29.46
CA SER A 346 5.54 5.01 -29.28
C SER A 346 5.57 3.49 -29.41
N ALA A 347 4.76 2.83 -28.60
CA ALA A 347 4.55 1.39 -28.62
C ALA A 347 3.11 1.08 -28.95
N SER A 348 2.87 -0.01 -29.68
CA SER A 348 1.52 -0.39 -30.10
C SER A 348 1.27 -1.90 -30.04
N GLU A 349 0.01 -2.25 -29.92
CA GLU A 349 -0.46 -3.63 -30.11
C GLU A 349 -0.26 -4.15 -31.54
N ASP A 350 0.14 -3.30 -32.51
CA ASP A 350 0.58 -3.71 -33.84
C ASP A 350 1.98 -4.38 -33.85
N ALA A 351 2.52 -4.65 -32.67
CA ALA A 351 3.82 -5.29 -32.42
C ALA A 351 5.03 -4.40 -32.72
N THR A 352 4.85 -3.13 -33.06
CA THR A 352 5.95 -2.22 -33.41
C THR A 352 6.25 -1.20 -32.32
N ILE A 353 7.53 -0.82 -32.27
CA ILE A 353 8.02 0.39 -31.59
C ILE A 353 8.42 1.35 -32.70
N LYS A 354 8.00 2.61 -32.58
CA LYS A 354 8.32 3.66 -33.55
C LYS A 354 8.96 4.84 -32.86
N LEU A 355 9.96 5.43 -33.52
CA LEU A 355 10.54 6.70 -33.13
C LEU A 355 10.13 7.78 -34.15
N TRP A 356 9.79 8.93 -33.64
CA TRP A 356 9.27 10.06 -34.38
C TRP A 356 10.06 11.33 -34.09
N ASP A 357 10.35 12.10 -35.12
CA ASP A 357 10.75 13.50 -34.98
C ASP A 357 9.51 14.31 -34.60
N ALA A 358 9.46 14.76 -33.36
CA ALA A 358 8.31 15.51 -32.84
C ALA A 358 8.11 16.85 -33.57
N ASN A 359 9.19 17.50 -34.03
CA ASN A 359 9.15 18.80 -34.68
C ASN A 359 8.71 18.72 -36.14
N GLN A 360 9.12 17.64 -36.82
CA GLN A 360 8.82 17.48 -38.26
C GLN A 360 7.59 16.57 -38.50
N GLY A 361 7.09 15.90 -37.46
CA GLY A 361 5.93 15.02 -37.57
C GLY A 361 6.19 13.74 -38.40
N ARG A 362 7.44 13.32 -38.57
CA ARG A 362 7.82 12.19 -39.42
C ARG A 362 8.39 11.02 -38.61
N GLU A 363 8.21 9.81 -39.12
CA GLU A 363 8.83 8.60 -38.60
C GLU A 363 10.35 8.65 -38.84
N ILE A 364 11.12 8.48 -37.75
CA ILE A 364 12.58 8.30 -37.81
C ILE A 364 12.90 6.83 -38.02
N LYS A 365 12.27 5.97 -37.27
CA LYS A 365 12.53 4.52 -37.25
C LYS A 365 11.32 3.73 -36.79
N SER A 366 11.18 2.50 -37.33
CA SER A 366 10.21 1.53 -36.86
C SER A 366 10.85 0.14 -36.85
N TRP A 367 10.54 -0.65 -35.84
CA TRP A 367 10.95 -2.06 -35.76
C TRP A 367 9.95 -2.91 -35.01
N SER A 368 10.03 -4.25 -35.22
CA SER A 368 9.24 -5.19 -34.42
C SER A 368 9.80 -5.25 -33.00
N GLY A 369 9.02 -4.78 -32.04
CA GLY A 369 9.40 -4.78 -30.63
C GLY A 369 9.12 -6.12 -29.95
N HIS A 370 7.89 -6.58 -30.03
CA HIS A 370 7.41 -7.79 -29.36
C HIS A 370 6.40 -8.55 -30.19
N LYS A 371 6.55 -9.87 -30.25
CA LYS A 371 5.59 -10.72 -30.95
C LYS A 371 4.21 -10.65 -30.26
N GLY A 372 3.19 -10.33 -31.02
CA GLY A 372 1.80 -10.22 -30.51
C GLY A 372 1.41 -8.89 -29.89
N GLY A 373 2.33 -7.92 -29.82
CA GLY A 373 2.05 -6.56 -29.37
C GLY A 373 2.98 -6.07 -28.26
N VAL A 374 3.31 -4.78 -28.32
CA VAL A 374 4.07 -4.08 -27.29
C VAL A 374 3.11 -3.55 -26.22
N GLN A 375 3.43 -3.68 -24.95
CA GLN A 375 2.58 -3.24 -23.84
C GLN A 375 3.07 -1.95 -23.17
N SER A 376 4.37 -1.68 -23.19
CA SER A 376 4.93 -0.42 -22.70
C SER A 376 6.21 -0.06 -23.43
N VAL A 377 6.54 1.23 -23.45
CA VAL A 377 7.84 1.76 -23.86
C VAL A 377 8.21 2.95 -22.99
N ALA A 378 9.45 3.03 -22.57
CA ALA A 378 9.99 4.17 -21.83
C ALA A 378 11.42 4.46 -22.25
N PHE A 379 11.77 5.76 -22.38
CA PHE A 379 13.14 6.21 -22.44
C PHE A 379 13.77 6.23 -21.06
N SER A 380 14.97 5.76 -20.95
CA SER A 380 15.83 6.06 -19.81
C SER A 380 16.57 7.40 -20.02
N PRO A 381 17.08 8.02 -18.94
CA PRO A 381 17.80 9.30 -19.05
C PRO A 381 19.03 9.26 -19.96
N ASP A 382 19.63 8.10 -20.17
CA ASP A 382 20.77 7.89 -21.04
C ASP A 382 20.39 7.58 -22.50
N GLY A 383 19.10 7.65 -22.83
CA GLY A 383 18.58 7.51 -24.19
C GLY A 383 18.33 6.09 -24.67
N ARG A 384 18.50 5.07 -23.81
CA ARG A 384 18.05 3.71 -24.12
C ARG A 384 16.55 3.61 -23.99
N LEU A 385 15.96 2.63 -24.67
CA LEU A 385 14.54 2.31 -24.54
C LEU A 385 14.38 0.98 -23.82
N VAL A 386 13.41 0.91 -22.97
CA VAL A 386 12.92 -0.34 -22.39
C VAL A 386 11.50 -0.58 -22.86
N SER A 387 11.17 -1.83 -23.15
CA SER A 387 9.83 -2.23 -23.58
C SER A 387 9.41 -3.55 -22.98
N SER A 388 8.11 -3.75 -22.87
CA SER A 388 7.48 -5.01 -22.45
C SER A 388 6.42 -5.43 -23.47
N GLY A 389 6.08 -6.71 -23.53
CA GLY A 389 5.15 -7.17 -24.54
C GLY A 389 4.41 -8.46 -24.24
N ARG A 390 3.51 -8.80 -25.17
CA ARG A 390 2.68 -10.01 -25.10
C ARG A 390 3.48 -11.32 -25.24
N ASP A 391 4.70 -11.26 -25.76
CA ASP A 391 5.65 -12.37 -25.78
C ASP A 391 6.28 -12.67 -24.42
N LYS A 392 5.78 -11.98 -23.35
CA LYS A 392 6.18 -12.20 -21.97
C LYS A 392 7.63 -11.79 -21.65
N ILE A 393 8.24 -10.97 -22.47
CA ILE A 393 9.64 -10.58 -22.38
C ILE A 393 9.75 -9.07 -22.17
N VAL A 394 10.75 -8.66 -21.41
CA VAL A 394 11.22 -7.27 -21.32
C VAL A 394 12.49 -7.12 -22.15
N ARG A 395 12.57 -6.08 -22.96
CA ARG A 395 13.74 -5.79 -23.80
C ARG A 395 14.28 -4.40 -23.59
N VAL A 396 15.58 -4.27 -23.74
CA VAL A 396 16.26 -2.97 -23.79
C VAL A 396 16.83 -2.78 -25.19
N TRP A 397 16.68 -1.57 -25.71
CA TRP A 397 17.09 -1.21 -27.07
C TRP A 397 17.95 0.06 -27.04
N ASP A 398 18.82 0.20 -28.03
CA ASP A 398 19.38 1.50 -28.38
C ASP A 398 18.42 2.31 -29.27
N GLN A 399 18.75 3.56 -29.57
CA GLN A 399 17.94 4.41 -30.45
C GLN A 399 17.98 3.96 -31.92
N ALA A 400 18.92 3.11 -32.30
CA ALA A 400 18.95 2.51 -33.62
C ALA A 400 18.02 1.29 -33.72
N GLY A 401 17.30 0.92 -32.65
CA GLY A 401 16.42 -0.25 -32.62
C GLY A 401 17.16 -1.56 -32.50
N LYS A 402 18.44 -1.52 -32.10
CA LYS A 402 19.20 -2.74 -31.81
C LYS A 402 18.90 -3.20 -30.40
N GLN A 403 18.53 -4.47 -30.26
CA GLN A 403 18.30 -5.07 -28.95
C GLN A 403 19.62 -5.20 -28.19
N LEU A 404 19.68 -4.61 -27.01
CA LEU A 404 20.82 -4.68 -26.09
C LEU A 404 20.65 -5.78 -25.06
N MET A 405 19.40 -6.02 -24.60
CA MET A 405 19.07 -7.02 -23.60
C MET A 405 17.67 -7.58 -23.84
N ALA A 406 17.48 -8.85 -23.52
CA ALA A 406 16.18 -9.48 -23.37
C ALA A 406 16.14 -10.26 -22.05
N SER A 407 15.04 -10.14 -21.32
CA SER A 407 14.82 -10.92 -20.10
C SER A 407 14.47 -12.38 -20.42
N GLU A 408 14.55 -13.22 -19.41
CA GLU A 408 13.79 -14.48 -19.40
C GLU A 408 12.28 -14.19 -19.46
N ALA A 409 11.51 -15.11 -20.03
CA ALA A 409 10.06 -14.94 -20.14
C ALA A 409 9.38 -14.98 -18.79
N PHE A 410 8.38 -14.13 -18.61
CA PHE A 410 7.43 -14.20 -17.49
C PHE A 410 6.45 -15.37 -17.65
N GLY A 411 5.74 -15.69 -16.58
CA GLY A 411 4.61 -16.63 -16.63
C GLY A 411 3.44 -16.11 -17.46
N ASP A 412 3.24 -14.79 -17.47
CA ASP A 412 2.16 -14.11 -18.18
C ASP A 412 2.67 -12.88 -18.95
N ILE A 413 1.76 -12.13 -19.59
CA ILE A 413 2.06 -10.94 -20.41
C ILE A 413 2.85 -9.92 -19.57
N ALA A 414 4.02 -9.50 -20.08
CA ALA A 414 4.78 -8.43 -19.48
C ALA A 414 4.10 -7.08 -19.75
N LEU A 415 3.55 -6.46 -18.72
CA LEU A 415 2.72 -5.25 -18.84
C LEU A 415 3.54 -3.95 -18.82
N ARG A 416 4.49 -3.86 -17.92
CA ARG A 416 5.28 -2.63 -17.70
C ARG A 416 6.74 -2.95 -17.56
N ALA A 417 7.58 -2.06 -18.03
CA ALA A 417 9.02 -2.10 -17.85
C ALA A 417 9.60 -0.70 -17.73
N GLU A 418 10.59 -0.54 -16.86
CA GLU A 418 11.31 0.71 -16.60
C GLU A 418 12.80 0.44 -16.34
N LEU A 419 13.61 1.48 -16.49
CA LEU A 419 15.04 1.50 -16.17
C LEU A 419 15.29 2.44 -14.99
N ALA A 420 15.88 1.95 -13.91
CA ALA A 420 16.22 2.74 -12.74
C ALA A 420 17.57 2.31 -12.16
N GLY A 421 18.48 3.26 -11.91
CA GLY A 421 19.75 2.98 -11.25
C GLY A 421 20.59 1.88 -11.91
N GLY A 422 20.55 1.75 -13.23
CA GLY A 422 21.26 0.69 -13.96
C GLY A 422 20.61 -0.70 -13.88
N ARG A 423 19.37 -0.77 -13.39
CA ARG A 423 18.55 -1.99 -13.32
C ARG A 423 17.38 -1.91 -14.29
N VAL A 424 17.04 -3.04 -14.86
CA VAL A 424 15.82 -3.24 -15.67
C VAL A 424 14.77 -3.85 -14.76
N ILE A 425 13.63 -3.21 -14.64
CA ILE A 425 12.52 -3.69 -13.83
C ILE A 425 11.35 -3.96 -14.77
N GLY A 426 10.73 -5.10 -14.63
CA GLY A 426 9.53 -5.46 -15.39
C GLY A 426 8.53 -6.22 -14.55
N GLY A 427 7.26 -6.10 -14.90
CA GLY A 427 6.21 -6.82 -14.23
C GLY A 427 5.11 -7.29 -15.18
N ASP A 428 4.47 -8.38 -14.81
CA ASP A 428 3.51 -9.09 -15.62
C ASP A 428 2.06 -8.97 -15.13
N TRP A 429 1.17 -9.61 -15.87
CA TRP A 429 -0.27 -9.66 -15.54
C TRP A 429 -0.56 -10.45 -14.26
N SER A 430 0.28 -11.41 -13.88
CA SER A 430 0.12 -12.16 -12.63
C SER A 430 0.56 -11.38 -11.39
N GLY A 431 1.19 -10.19 -11.58
CA GLY A 431 1.73 -9.36 -10.51
C GLY A 431 3.16 -9.71 -10.12
N GLN A 432 3.82 -10.59 -10.85
CA GLN A 432 5.23 -10.88 -10.65
C GLN A 432 6.07 -9.70 -11.16
N VAL A 433 7.00 -9.22 -10.34
CA VAL A 433 7.92 -8.13 -10.69
C VAL A 433 9.35 -8.63 -10.54
N ARG A 434 10.11 -8.59 -11.62
CA ARG A 434 11.50 -9.04 -11.68
C ARG A 434 12.45 -7.90 -11.95
N VAL A 435 13.65 -8.02 -11.41
CA VAL A 435 14.74 -7.05 -11.57
C VAL A 435 15.95 -7.75 -12.20
N TRP A 436 16.50 -7.11 -13.22
CA TRP A 436 17.70 -7.58 -13.91
C TRP A 436 18.77 -6.49 -13.94
N SER A 437 20.01 -6.90 -14.03
CA SER A 437 21.10 -6.05 -14.48
C SER A 437 21.05 -5.84 -16.00
N LEU A 438 21.79 -4.87 -16.50
CA LEU A 438 21.78 -4.52 -17.92
C LEU A 438 22.37 -5.62 -18.83
N ASP A 439 23.15 -6.54 -18.26
CA ASP A 439 23.64 -7.74 -18.93
C ASP A 439 22.60 -8.89 -18.99
N GLY A 440 21.40 -8.65 -18.46
CA GLY A 440 20.28 -9.62 -18.48
C GLY A 440 20.26 -10.59 -17.31
N LYS A 441 21.20 -10.51 -16.38
CA LYS A 441 21.23 -11.38 -15.20
C LYS A 441 20.14 -10.97 -14.21
N ARG A 442 19.33 -11.92 -13.77
CA ARG A 442 18.31 -11.69 -12.74
C ARG A 442 18.97 -11.36 -11.40
N VAL A 443 18.55 -10.26 -10.80
CA VAL A 443 19.05 -9.77 -9.51
C VAL A 443 18.10 -10.15 -8.38
N GLY A 444 16.78 -10.12 -8.63
CA GLY A 444 15.77 -10.49 -7.66
C GLY A 444 14.35 -10.14 -8.08
N GLU A 445 13.45 -10.09 -7.11
CA GLU A 445 12.02 -9.81 -7.30
C GLU A 445 11.55 -8.72 -6.35
N LEU A 446 10.51 -7.99 -6.77
CA LEU A 446 9.78 -7.01 -5.98
C LEU A 446 8.30 -7.40 -5.92
N SER A 447 7.54 -6.80 -5.01
CA SER A 447 6.11 -7.06 -4.91
C SER A 447 5.30 -5.78 -4.70
N ALA A 448 4.29 -5.55 -5.53
CA ALA A 448 3.30 -4.50 -5.32
C ALA A 448 2.26 -4.87 -4.23
N ASN A 449 2.30 -6.12 -3.76
CA ASN A 449 1.49 -6.67 -2.68
C ASN A 449 2.43 -7.23 -1.58
N PRO A 450 3.22 -6.38 -0.90
CA PRO A 450 4.17 -6.84 0.10
C PRO A 450 3.43 -7.40 1.32
N PRO A 451 4.02 -8.35 2.04
CA PRO A 451 3.48 -8.80 3.32
C PRO A 451 3.43 -7.65 4.34
N THR A 452 2.50 -7.74 5.26
CA THR A 452 2.36 -6.79 6.37
C THR A 452 3.61 -6.78 7.26
N ILE A 453 3.81 -5.71 8.03
CA ILE A 453 4.90 -5.65 9.01
C ILE A 453 4.81 -6.81 10.01
N ALA A 454 3.59 -7.20 10.40
CA ALA A 454 3.37 -8.33 11.29
C ALA A 454 3.85 -9.66 10.69
N GLU A 455 3.51 -9.92 9.42
CA GLU A 455 3.97 -11.12 8.70
C GLU A 455 5.49 -11.12 8.49
N ARG A 456 6.08 -9.95 8.24
CA ARG A 456 7.54 -9.81 8.12
C ARG A 456 8.25 -10.06 9.44
N ILE A 457 7.68 -9.60 10.57
CA ILE A 457 8.19 -9.90 11.92
C ILE A 457 8.11 -11.40 12.16
N ALA A 458 6.95 -12.02 11.92
CA ALA A 458 6.78 -13.46 12.08
C ALA A 458 7.75 -14.27 11.20
N GLY A 459 7.95 -13.83 9.95
CA GLY A 459 8.94 -14.43 9.04
C GLY A 459 10.38 -14.30 9.55
N ALA A 460 10.74 -13.12 10.07
CA ALA A 460 12.06 -12.87 10.64
C ALA A 460 12.29 -13.67 11.94
N GLU A 461 11.26 -13.78 12.79
CA GLU A 461 11.31 -14.63 13.99
C GLU A 461 11.50 -16.10 13.64
N LYS A 462 10.83 -16.58 12.59
CA LYS A 462 11.04 -17.93 12.07
C LYS A 462 12.47 -18.15 11.55
N GLN A 463 12.98 -17.22 10.76
CA GLN A 463 14.36 -17.27 10.24
C GLN A 463 15.39 -17.26 11.38
N LEU A 464 15.15 -16.46 12.42
CA LEU A 464 16.00 -16.43 13.61
C LEU A 464 15.98 -17.79 14.33
N ALA A 465 14.80 -18.37 14.52
CA ALA A 465 14.65 -19.68 15.15
C ALA A 465 15.35 -20.80 14.36
N GLU A 466 15.20 -20.79 13.03
CA GLU A 466 15.88 -21.75 12.14
C GLU A 466 17.40 -21.59 12.18
N ALA A 467 17.90 -20.35 12.17
CA ALA A 467 19.34 -20.09 12.29
C ALA A 467 19.89 -20.56 13.65
N GLN A 468 19.14 -20.32 14.73
CA GLN A 468 19.49 -20.77 16.07
C GLN A 468 19.50 -22.30 16.19
N ALA A 469 18.52 -22.98 15.57
CA ALA A 469 18.50 -24.44 15.50
C ALA A 469 19.72 -25.00 14.73
N GLY A 470 20.14 -24.34 13.66
CA GLY A 470 21.35 -24.67 12.92
C GLY A 470 22.62 -24.56 13.77
N VAL A 471 22.72 -23.54 14.63
CA VAL A 471 23.83 -23.42 15.60
C VAL A 471 23.85 -24.60 16.54
N ALA A 472 22.68 -24.97 17.08
CA ALA A 472 22.57 -26.09 18.02
C ALA A 472 22.98 -27.45 17.41
N ASP A 473 22.66 -27.67 16.13
CA ASP A 473 23.07 -28.91 15.44
C ASP A 473 24.57 -28.95 15.15
N LEU A 474 25.13 -27.81 14.69
CA LEU A 474 26.58 -27.68 14.47
C LEU A 474 27.41 -27.83 15.76
N GLN A 475 26.84 -27.42 16.89
CA GLN A 475 27.45 -27.62 18.19
C GLN A 475 27.51 -29.13 18.59
N LYS A 476 26.45 -29.88 18.27
CA LYS A 476 26.48 -31.36 18.44
C LYS A 476 27.52 -32.01 17.53
N GLN A 477 27.60 -31.56 16.29
CA GLN A 477 28.60 -32.05 15.32
C GLN A 477 30.02 -31.73 15.80
N LEU A 478 30.24 -30.52 16.32
CA LEU A 478 31.52 -30.13 16.90
C LEU A 478 31.89 -31.03 18.09
N ALA A 479 30.95 -31.24 19.02
CA ALA A 479 31.15 -32.14 20.17
C ALA A 479 31.46 -33.58 19.74
N ALA A 480 30.75 -34.08 18.71
CA ALA A 480 31.02 -35.42 18.17
C ALA A 480 32.38 -35.51 17.47
N ALA A 481 32.79 -34.46 16.74
CA ALA A 481 34.12 -34.40 16.10
C ALA A 481 35.24 -34.31 17.16
N GLU A 482 35.02 -33.52 18.22
CA GLU A 482 35.96 -33.41 19.35
C GLU A 482 36.06 -34.72 20.13
N GLU A 483 34.93 -35.45 20.38
CA GLU A 483 34.94 -36.76 20.99
C GLU A 483 35.62 -37.81 20.10
N LYS A 484 35.36 -37.78 18.79
CA LYS A 484 36.05 -38.66 17.85
C LYS A 484 37.57 -38.39 17.84
N SER A 485 37.95 -37.13 17.80
CA SER A 485 39.35 -36.71 17.86
C SER A 485 40.02 -37.18 19.16
N LYS A 486 39.28 -37.05 20.27
CA LYS A 486 39.73 -37.51 21.60
C LYS A 486 39.88 -39.05 21.66
N ALA A 487 38.91 -39.78 21.10
CA ALA A 487 38.96 -41.23 21.02
C ALA A 487 40.16 -41.73 20.14
N GLU A 488 40.42 -41.08 19.07
CA GLU A 488 41.59 -41.34 18.20
C GLU A 488 42.90 -41.03 18.89
N LEU A 489 42.93 -39.90 19.65
CA LEU A 489 44.08 -39.57 20.50
C LEU A 489 44.29 -40.56 21.63
N ALA A 490 43.20 -41.02 22.25
CA ALA A 490 43.27 -42.04 23.31
C ALA A 490 43.74 -43.43 22.77
N ALA A 491 43.22 -43.82 21.59
CA ALA A 491 43.66 -45.04 20.92
C ALA A 491 45.16 -45.03 20.52
N ARG A 492 45.68 -43.86 20.19
CA ARG A 492 47.13 -43.61 19.98
C ARG A 492 47.86 -43.56 21.31
N GLY A 493 47.23 -42.97 22.36
CA GLY A 493 47.79 -42.88 23.70
C GLY A 493 48.04 -44.26 24.32
N GLU A 494 47.22 -45.28 23.99
CA GLU A 494 47.45 -46.70 24.37
C GLU A 494 48.80 -47.21 23.84
N LYS A 495 49.24 -46.70 22.70
CA LYS A 495 50.60 -47.00 22.16
C LYS A 495 51.68 -46.06 22.73
N LEU A 496 51.34 -45.00 23.43
CA LEU A 496 52.29 -44.00 23.96
C LEU A 496 52.13 -43.77 25.48
N LYS A 497 51.64 -44.76 26.20
CA LYS A 497 51.11 -44.69 27.54
C LYS A 497 51.92 -44.02 28.65
N ALA A 498 53.18 -43.73 28.48
CA ALA A 498 54.00 -43.27 29.60
C ALA A 498 54.22 -41.77 29.67
N ALA A 499 53.89 -41.00 28.67
CA ALA A 499 54.33 -39.61 28.60
C ALA A 499 53.23 -38.52 28.66
N ARG A 500 51.91 -38.86 28.66
CA ARG A 500 50.87 -37.85 28.32
C ARG A 500 49.64 -37.74 29.24
N ALA A 501 49.63 -38.34 30.42
CA ALA A 501 48.49 -38.29 31.35
C ALA A 501 48.12 -36.86 31.83
N ALA A 502 49.08 -35.94 31.79
CA ALA A 502 48.82 -34.54 32.20
C ALA A 502 48.08 -33.70 31.14
N ASP A 503 48.39 -33.91 29.85
CA ASP A 503 47.78 -33.10 28.77
C ASP A 503 46.32 -33.56 28.50
N GLU A 504 46.02 -34.83 28.66
CA GLU A 504 44.69 -35.41 28.53
C GLU A 504 43.70 -34.89 29.59
N ALA A 505 44.15 -34.68 30.83
CA ALA A 505 43.35 -34.14 31.91
C ALA A 505 42.96 -32.65 31.68
N LYS A 506 43.87 -31.88 31.09
CA LYS A 506 43.65 -30.48 30.83
C LYS A 506 42.63 -30.28 29.70
N MET A 507 42.77 -31.05 28.61
CA MET A 507 41.87 -30.96 27.46
C MET A 507 40.44 -31.38 27.78
N LYS A 508 40.31 -32.40 28.66
CA LYS A 508 39.02 -32.89 29.14
C LYS A 508 38.27 -31.85 30.02
N ALA A 509 39.01 -31.07 30.82
CA ALA A 509 38.42 -30.01 31.65
C ALA A 509 37.93 -28.82 30.84
N GLU A 510 38.65 -28.42 29.80
CA GLU A 510 38.28 -27.31 28.91
C GLU A 510 37.07 -27.66 28.04
N LEU A 511 36.97 -28.94 27.57
CA LEU A 511 35.81 -29.39 26.81
C LEU A 511 34.52 -29.38 27.66
N ALA A 512 34.61 -29.85 28.90
CA ALA A 512 33.48 -29.85 29.83
C ALA A 512 33.00 -28.43 30.19
N GLN A 513 33.94 -27.45 30.27
CA GLN A 513 33.57 -26.07 30.47
C GLN A 513 32.85 -25.48 29.25
N ALA A 514 33.28 -25.82 28.04
CA ALA A 514 32.64 -25.41 26.80
C ALA A 514 31.24 -26.01 26.62
N GLU A 515 31.09 -27.28 26.97
CA GLU A 515 29.80 -27.98 26.95
C GLU A 515 28.81 -27.47 27.99
N ALA A 516 29.30 -27.10 29.19
CA ALA A 516 28.45 -26.47 30.21
C ALA A 516 27.99 -25.08 29.81
N ALA A 517 28.88 -24.26 29.24
CA ALA A 517 28.51 -22.96 28.69
C ALA A 517 27.52 -23.08 27.52
N LEU A 518 27.64 -24.14 26.73
CA LEU A 518 26.75 -24.44 25.61
C LEU A 518 25.36 -24.90 26.10
N ALA A 519 25.31 -25.75 27.14
CA ALA A 519 24.08 -26.22 27.77
C ALA A 519 23.31 -25.04 28.43
N GLN A 520 24.04 -24.13 29.07
CA GLN A 520 23.46 -22.95 29.70
C GLN A 520 22.85 -22.01 28.67
N ALA A 521 23.54 -21.75 27.57
CA ALA A 521 23.02 -20.95 26.45
C ALA A 521 21.72 -21.53 25.81
N ARG A 522 21.58 -22.89 25.85
CA ARG A 522 20.37 -23.57 25.39
C ARG A 522 19.19 -23.49 26.37
N SER A 523 19.43 -23.45 27.67
CA SER A 523 18.33 -23.36 28.66
C SER A 523 17.77 -21.95 28.75
N GLU A 524 18.62 -20.93 28.53
CA GLU A 524 18.21 -19.52 28.54
C GLU A 524 17.46 -19.08 27.26
N GLN A 525 17.62 -19.84 26.18
CA GLN A 525 16.93 -19.60 24.90
C GLN A 525 15.43 -19.95 24.93
N SER A 526 14.99 -20.79 25.88
CA SER A 526 13.61 -21.29 25.94
C SER A 526 12.62 -20.37 26.68
N GLU A 527 13.08 -19.40 27.45
CA GLU A 527 12.20 -18.72 28.42
C GLU A 527 11.77 -17.26 28.12
N LYS A 528 12.43 -16.45 27.31
CA LYS A 528 12.01 -15.04 27.10
C LYS A 528 12.48 -14.40 25.78
N THR A 529 11.55 -13.84 24.98
CA THR A 529 11.84 -13.09 23.76
C THR A 529 12.63 -11.78 24.00
N ALA A 530 12.45 -11.11 25.13
CA ALA A 530 13.21 -9.89 25.49
C ALA A 530 14.54 -10.21 26.19
N ALA A 531 14.67 -11.39 26.82
CA ALA A 531 15.91 -11.87 27.41
C ALA A 531 16.83 -12.54 26.39
N THR A 532 16.29 -12.99 25.25
CA THR A 532 17.06 -13.68 24.18
C THR A 532 18.12 -12.77 23.56
N GLU A 533 17.85 -11.47 23.42
CA GLU A 533 18.83 -10.52 22.87
C GLU A 533 20.10 -10.43 23.74
N LYS A 534 19.91 -10.34 25.05
CA LYS A 534 21.03 -10.25 25.99
C LYS A 534 21.77 -11.59 26.09
N THR A 535 21.03 -12.69 26.14
CA THR A 535 21.58 -14.05 26.27
C THR A 535 22.32 -14.47 25.01
N VAL A 536 21.81 -14.16 23.81
CA VAL A 536 22.51 -14.43 22.54
C VAL A 536 23.79 -13.61 22.44
N GLN A 537 23.79 -12.34 22.87
CA GLN A 537 25.01 -11.53 22.93
C GLN A 537 26.02 -12.09 23.95
N GLU A 538 25.57 -12.50 25.13
CA GLU A 538 26.44 -13.08 26.16
C GLU A 538 27.00 -14.44 25.74
N VAL A 539 26.18 -15.32 25.13
CA VAL A 539 26.63 -16.62 24.61
C VAL A 539 27.58 -16.46 23.44
N THR A 540 27.28 -15.52 22.51
CA THR A 540 28.17 -15.22 21.38
C THR A 540 29.50 -14.64 21.87
N ALA A 541 29.47 -13.74 22.88
CA ALA A 541 30.67 -13.21 23.49
C ALA A 541 31.49 -14.29 24.22
N ARG A 542 30.84 -15.22 24.91
CA ARG A 542 31.50 -16.37 25.57
C ARG A 542 32.11 -17.36 24.57
N ILE A 543 31.36 -17.71 23.51
CA ILE A 543 31.88 -18.55 22.42
C ILE A 543 33.06 -17.85 21.72
N THR A 544 32.98 -16.54 21.49
CA THR A 544 34.05 -15.76 20.90
C THR A 544 35.28 -15.67 21.83
N ALA A 545 35.05 -15.55 23.14
CA ALA A 545 36.12 -15.56 24.13
C ALA A 545 36.80 -16.93 24.21
N PHE A 546 36.02 -18.01 24.16
CA PHE A 546 36.56 -19.39 24.11
C PHE A 546 37.36 -19.63 22.83
N GLN A 547 36.90 -19.14 21.67
CA GLN A 547 37.61 -19.20 20.39
C GLN A 547 38.89 -18.35 20.38
N LYS A 548 38.92 -17.23 21.14
CA LYS A 548 40.11 -16.36 21.26
C LYS A 548 41.13 -16.85 22.27
N THR A 549 40.77 -17.77 23.17
CA THR A 549 41.71 -18.38 24.05
C THR A 549 42.47 -19.45 23.28
N PRO A 550 43.73 -19.22 22.91
CA PRO A 550 44.47 -20.23 22.19
C PRO A 550 44.67 -21.42 23.15
N VAL A 551 43.88 -22.45 22.95
CA VAL A 551 44.26 -23.75 23.51
C VAL A 551 45.56 -24.06 22.82
N ALA A 552 46.65 -23.89 23.56
CA ALA A 552 47.97 -24.31 23.06
C ALA A 552 47.85 -25.79 22.69
N PRO A 553 47.91 -26.14 21.45
CA PRO A 553 47.77 -27.54 21.09
C PRO A 553 48.90 -28.26 21.83
N PRO A 554 48.60 -29.38 22.50
CA PRO A 554 49.67 -30.23 22.96
C PRO A 554 50.55 -30.53 21.75
N VAL A 555 51.87 -30.36 21.90
CA VAL A 555 52.83 -30.61 20.86
C VAL A 555 52.89 -32.11 20.59
N LEU A 556 51.82 -32.61 19.99
CA LEU A 556 51.72 -34.00 19.53
C LEU A 556 51.69 -33.94 17.99
N PRO A 557 52.29 -34.91 17.34
CA PRO A 557 52.12 -35.07 15.89
C PRO A 557 50.62 -35.19 15.62
N THR A 558 50.08 -34.11 15.11
CA THR A 558 48.68 -33.94 14.80
C THR A 558 48.27 -34.96 13.75
N ASP A 559 47.27 -35.73 14.01
CA ASP A 559 46.53 -36.41 12.98
C ASP A 559 45.81 -35.34 12.15
N ALA A 560 46.35 -35.05 11.00
CA ALA A 560 45.88 -33.92 10.16
C ALA A 560 44.39 -34.07 9.79
N ALA A 561 43.85 -35.31 9.75
CA ALA A 561 42.45 -35.55 9.40
C ALA A 561 41.50 -35.20 10.53
N ALA A 562 41.73 -35.63 11.77
CA ALA A 562 40.85 -35.31 12.90
C ALA A 562 40.91 -33.83 13.29
N ALA A 563 42.09 -33.23 13.24
CA ALA A 563 42.24 -31.78 13.41
C ALA A 563 41.55 -30.97 12.27
N GLN A 564 41.51 -31.51 11.06
CA GLN A 564 40.83 -30.90 9.92
C GLN A 564 39.30 -31.01 10.06
N ASP A 565 38.76 -32.11 10.62
CA ASP A 565 37.32 -32.26 10.90
C ASP A 565 36.85 -31.28 11.97
N VAL A 566 37.60 -31.09 13.05
CA VAL A 566 37.33 -30.09 14.08
C VAL A 566 37.41 -28.66 13.50
N ALA A 567 38.41 -28.36 12.66
CA ALA A 567 38.56 -27.04 12.01
C ALA A 567 37.37 -26.74 11.07
N LYS A 568 36.92 -27.74 10.29
CA LYS A 568 35.73 -27.60 9.43
C LYS A 568 34.47 -27.35 10.26
N ALA A 569 34.28 -28.07 11.37
CA ALA A 569 33.14 -27.86 12.25
C ALA A 569 33.15 -26.46 12.89
N LYS A 570 34.31 -25.95 13.28
CA LYS A 570 34.47 -24.56 13.79
C LYS A 570 34.12 -23.50 12.74
N ALA A 571 34.65 -23.65 11.52
CA ALA A 571 34.35 -22.74 10.42
C ALA A 571 32.84 -22.74 10.07
N ALA A 572 32.20 -23.92 10.06
CA ALA A 572 30.77 -24.03 9.86
C ALA A 572 29.94 -23.36 10.98
N LEU A 573 30.42 -23.48 12.24
CA LEU A 573 29.79 -22.82 13.40
C LEU A 573 29.88 -21.32 13.30
N GLU A 574 31.03 -20.73 12.94
CA GLU A 574 31.21 -19.29 12.71
C GLU A 574 30.27 -18.78 11.61
N GLN A 575 30.15 -19.50 10.51
CA GLN A 575 29.24 -19.16 9.43
C GLN A 575 27.76 -19.17 9.89
N SER A 576 27.40 -20.15 10.72
CA SER A 576 26.03 -20.25 11.27
C SER A 576 25.73 -19.13 12.27
N GLN A 577 26.71 -18.73 13.09
CA GLN A 577 26.60 -17.58 14.00
C GLN A 577 26.41 -16.27 13.22
N ALA A 578 27.10 -16.07 12.09
CA ALA A 578 26.88 -14.94 11.20
C ALA A 578 25.44 -14.91 10.64
N ARG A 579 24.85 -16.07 10.36
CA ARG A 579 23.44 -16.18 9.96
C ARG A 579 22.48 -15.77 11.09
N VAL A 580 22.75 -16.16 12.34
CA VAL A 580 21.96 -15.71 13.50
C VAL A 580 22.01 -14.19 13.64
N ALA A 581 23.20 -13.59 13.54
CA ALA A 581 23.37 -12.13 13.60
C ALA A 581 22.60 -11.41 12.47
N ALA A 582 22.64 -11.96 11.26
CA ALA A 582 21.90 -11.40 10.13
C ALA A 582 20.37 -11.53 10.32
N ALA A 583 19.89 -12.67 10.80
CA ALA A 583 18.47 -12.88 11.09
C ALA A 583 17.97 -11.95 12.23
N GLN A 584 18.77 -11.77 13.28
CA GLN A 584 18.48 -10.81 14.35
C GLN A 584 18.38 -9.38 13.83
N ALA A 585 19.34 -8.95 13.02
CA ALA A 585 19.32 -7.63 12.39
C ALA A 585 18.06 -7.44 11.51
N GLY A 586 17.65 -8.48 10.79
CA GLY A 586 16.40 -8.48 10.03
C GLY A 586 15.17 -8.30 10.91
N LEU A 587 15.10 -8.98 12.05
CA LEU A 587 14.01 -8.85 13.02
C LEU A 587 13.96 -7.44 13.63
N ASP A 588 15.10 -6.91 14.03
CA ASP A 588 15.22 -5.57 14.62
C ASP A 588 14.77 -4.48 13.64
N LYS A 589 15.10 -4.64 12.36
CA LYS A 589 14.63 -3.75 11.29
C LYS A 589 13.11 -3.69 11.23
N TRP A 590 12.41 -4.84 11.24
CA TRP A 590 10.95 -4.87 11.15
C TRP A 590 10.26 -4.40 12.42
N ARG A 591 10.82 -4.67 13.60
CA ARG A 591 10.34 -4.10 14.87
C ARG A 591 10.47 -2.58 14.89
N ALA A 592 11.56 -2.03 14.39
CA ALA A 592 11.71 -0.58 14.23
C ALA A 592 10.69 0.00 13.24
N ALA A 593 10.43 -0.69 12.14
CA ALA A 593 9.38 -0.29 11.19
C ALA A 593 7.99 -0.27 11.85
N GLN A 594 7.70 -1.20 12.74
CA GLN A 594 6.45 -1.23 13.53
C GLN A 594 6.34 -0.01 14.46
N VAL A 595 7.43 0.35 15.12
CA VAL A 595 7.47 1.56 15.97
C VAL A 595 7.26 2.82 15.12
N LEU A 596 7.91 2.90 13.96
CA LEU A 596 7.74 4.01 13.01
C LEU A 596 6.28 4.10 12.52
N GLN A 597 5.65 2.98 12.22
CA GLN A 597 4.21 2.93 11.88
C GLN A 597 3.36 3.53 13.02
N GLY A 598 3.69 3.21 14.28
CA GLY A 598 3.06 3.82 15.45
C GLY A 598 3.23 5.35 15.51
N VAL A 599 4.37 5.88 15.08
CA VAL A 599 4.62 7.32 14.97
C VAL A 599 3.73 7.95 13.89
N HIS A 600 3.61 7.32 12.73
CA HIS A 600 2.74 7.80 11.66
C HIS A 600 1.27 7.82 12.09
N ASN A 601 0.79 6.75 12.72
CA ASN A 601 -0.57 6.68 13.24
C ASN A 601 -0.86 7.76 14.29
N ALA A 602 0.10 8.04 15.16
CA ALA A 602 -0.02 9.11 16.16
C ALA A 602 -0.07 10.50 15.52
N ARG A 603 0.73 10.76 14.48
CA ARG A 603 0.68 12.01 13.71
C ARG A 603 -0.65 12.21 13.00
N GLN A 604 -1.19 11.16 12.41
CA GLN A 604 -2.52 11.19 11.79
C GLN A 604 -3.58 11.56 12.83
N LEU A 605 -3.54 10.95 14.01
CA LEU A 605 -4.46 11.26 15.09
C LEU A 605 -4.35 12.73 15.54
N VAL A 606 -3.15 13.29 15.60
CA VAL A 606 -2.94 14.73 15.89
C VAL A 606 -3.60 15.59 14.81
N ALA A 607 -3.39 15.25 13.55
CA ALA A 607 -3.99 15.98 12.43
C ALA A 607 -5.53 15.93 12.47
N ASP A 608 -6.10 14.78 12.77
CA ASP A 608 -7.54 14.60 12.89
C ASP A 608 -8.12 15.42 14.08
N LYS A 609 -7.44 15.42 15.22
CA LYS A 609 -7.83 16.22 16.39
C LYS A 609 -7.63 17.72 16.17
N GLN A 610 -6.58 18.13 15.48
CA GLN A 610 -6.37 19.54 15.12
C GLN A 610 -7.45 20.02 14.17
N ALA A 611 -7.82 19.25 13.16
CA ALA A 611 -8.91 19.58 12.26
C ALA A 611 -10.26 19.73 13.01
N ALA A 612 -10.50 18.88 13.99
CA ALA A 612 -11.67 18.99 14.87
C ALA A 612 -11.61 20.26 15.73
N HIS A 613 -10.48 20.57 16.34
CA HIS A 613 -10.25 21.80 17.12
C HIS A 613 -10.46 23.06 16.27
N ASP A 614 -9.88 23.12 15.08
CA ASP A 614 -10.02 24.28 14.18
C ASP A 614 -11.48 24.47 13.75
N SER A 615 -12.23 23.39 13.61
CA SER A 615 -13.67 23.41 13.39
C SER A 615 -14.42 24.06 14.56
N PHE A 616 -14.03 23.77 15.81
CA PHE A 616 -14.65 24.40 16.99
C PHE A 616 -14.29 25.89 17.13
N VAL A 617 -13.02 26.25 16.86
CA VAL A 617 -12.57 27.64 16.90
C VAL A 617 -13.32 28.48 15.86
N GLN A 618 -13.53 27.92 14.66
CA GLN A 618 -14.31 28.61 13.62
C GLN A 618 -15.79 28.74 13.99
N ALA A 619 -16.38 27.68 14.58
CA ALA A 619 -17.75 27.71 15.07
C ALA A 619 -17.96 28.75 16.21
N ALA A 620 -16.93 28.89 17.09
CA ALA A 620 -16.95 29.92 18.15
C ALA A 620 -16.84 31.34 17.59
N LYS A 621 -16.08 31.55 16.52
CA LYS A 621 -15.96 32.84 15.82
C LYS A 621 -17.26 33.22 15.09
N ASP A 622 -18.01 32.22 14.62
CA ASP A 622 -19.27 32.43 13.89
C ASP A 622 -20.52 32.42 14.81
N ALA A 623 -20.33 32.19 16.11
CA ALA A 623 -21.39 32.03 17.13
C ALA A 623 -22.34 33.23 17.33
N PRO A 624 -22.09 34.47 16.92
CA PRO A 624 -23.10 35.55 17.05
C PRO A 624 -24.34 35.37 16.15
N LEU A 625 -24.33 34.39 15.26
CA LEU A 625 -25.37 34.22 14.25
C LEU A 625 -26.25 32.98 14.52
N THR A 626 -27.26 33.12 15.35
CA THR A 626 -28.47 32.32 15.46
C THR A 626 -28.46 31.05 16.35
N VAL A 627 -29.45 30.97 17.23
CA VAL A 627 -29.85 29.81 18.05
C VAL A 627 -30.03 28.53 17.19
N GLU A 628 -30.42 28.65 15.94
CA GLU A 628 -30.56 27.52 15.03
C GLU A 628 -29.20 26.84 14.66
N ARG A 629 -28.11 27.60 14.63
CA ARG A 629 -26.77 27.00 14.40
C ARG A 629 -26.30 26.19 15.58
N ALA A 630 -26.49 26.66 16.79
CA ALA A 630 -26.15 25.89 17.99
C ALA A 630 -26.93 24.57 18.04
N ARG A 631 -28.18 24.54 17.57
CA ARG A 631 -28.97 23.31 17.42
C ARG A 631 -28.39 22.37 16.34
N SER A 632 -27.96 22.91 15.24
CA SER A 632 -27.29 22.11 14.18
C SER A 632 -25.94 21.52 14.64
N ASP A 633 -25.17 22.31 15.40
CA ASP A 633 -23.85 21.87 15.90
C ASP A 633 -24.01 20.86 17.04
N ILE A 634 -25.05 21.00 17.88
CA ILE A 634 -25.42 19.99 18.89
C ILE A 634 -25.92 18.70 18.21
N ALA A 635 -26.69 18.81 17.11
CA ALA A 635 -27.11 17.65 16.34
C ALA A 635 -25.91 16.93 15.67
N ALA A 636 -24.89 17.68 15.25
CA ALA A 636 -23.64 17.11 14.71
C ALA A 636 -22.82 16.41 15.80
N ALA A 637 -22.74 16.97 17.01
CA ALA A 637 -22.10 16.34 18.15
C ALA A 637 -22.84 15.08 18.62
N GLN A 638 -24.20 15.10 18.57
CA GLN A 638 -25.02 13.93 18.81
C GLN A 638 -24.85 12.84 17.75
N LYS A 639 -24.67 13.22 16.49
CA LYS A 639 -24.39 12.30 15.40
C LYS A 639 -23.01 11.66 15.60
N THR A 640 -22.00 12.42 16.01
CA THR A 640 -20.66 11.91 16.33
C THR A 640 -20.67 10.96 17.52
N ALA A 641 -21.49 11.25 18.57
CA ALA A 641 -21.71 10.33 19.69
C ALA A 641 -22.50 9.07 19.29
N ALA A 642 -23.37 9.17 18.29
CA ALA A 642 -24.09 8.02 17.73
C ALA A 642 -23.21 7.15 16.82
N GLU A 643 -22.16 7.71 16.22
CA GLU A 643 -21.16 6.97 15.42
C GLU A 643 -20.12 6.25 16.28
N ALA A 644 -19.96 6.65 17.55
CA ALA A 644 -19.08 5.98 18.50
C ALA A 644 -19.40 4.48 18.68
N PRO A 645 -20.68 4.03 18.71
CA PRO A 645 -21.03 2.60 18.73
C PRO A 645 -20.63 1.85 17.45
N ALA A 646 -20.61 2.53 16.29
CA ALA A 646 -20.17 1.91 15.02
C ALA A 646 -18.66 1.65 15.02
N LYS A 647 -17.88 2.59 15.55
CA LYS A 647 -16.43 2.42 15.75
C LYS A 647 -16.10 1.37 16.82
N LEU A 648 -16.95 1.26 17.86
CA LEU A 648 -16.83 0.19 18.84
C LEU A 648 -17.07 -1.19 18.19
N LYS A 649 -18.07 -1.28 17.34
CA LYS A 649 -18.37 -2.49 16.56
C LYS A 649 -17.24 -2.85 15.60
N GLU A 650 -16.56 -1.87 15.04
CA GLU A 650 -15.36 -2.09 14.20
C GLU A 650 -14.18 -2.61 15.03
N GLN A 651 -13.96 -2.08 16.23
CA GLN A 651 -12.93 -2.59 17.16
C GLN A 651 -13.29 -3.99 17.71
N GLU A 652 -14.57 -4.26 17.93
CA GLU A 652 -15.05 -5.61 18.28
C GLU A 652 -14.87 -6.60 17.12
N ALA A 653 -15.04 -6.16 15.88
CA ALA A 653 -14.75 -6.97 14.71
C ALA A 653 -13.25 -7.26 14.58
N LEU A 654 -12.38 -6.28 14.85
CA LEU A 654 -10.94 -6.47 14.87
C LEU A 654 -10.49 -7.41 15.99
N LEU A 655 -11.12 -7.35 17.16
CA LEU A 655 -10.88 -8.31 18.24
C LEU A 655 -11.34 -9.71 17.85
N ALA A 656 -12.54 -9.83 17.27
CA ALA A 656 -13.05 -11.12 16.77
C ALA A 656 -12.13 -11.69 15.68
N GLN A 657 -11.57 -10.86 14.81
CA GLN A 657 -10.58 -11.25 13.84
C GLN A 657 -9.28 -11.73 14.51
N ALA A 658 -8.78 -11.00 15.52
CA ALA A 658 -7.61 -11.42 16.29
C ALA A 658 -7.87 -12.72 17.05
N GLN A 659 -9.10 -12.91 17.56
CA GLN A 659 -9.53 -14.16 18.17
C GLN A 659 -9.61 -15.31 17.16
N GLN A 660 -10.11 -15.04 15.95
CA GLN A 660 -10.12 -16.02 14.87
C GLN A 660 -8.69 -16.39 14.43
N GLU A 661 -7.81 -15.42 14.32
CA GLU A 661 -6.39 -15.63 13.99
C GLU A 661 -5.72 -16.47 15.09
N ALA A 662 -5.95 -16.15 16.37
CA ALA A 662 -5.43 -16.92 17.51
C ALA A 662 -5.99 -18.35 17.55
N THR A 663 -7.28 -18.51 17.29
CA THR A 663 -7.94 -19.82 17.22
C THR A 663 -7.41 -20.64 16.04
N ALA A 664 -7.22 -19.99 14.87
CA ALA A 664 -6.65 -20.63 13.69
C ALA A 664 -5.19 -21.08 13.94
N GLN A 665 -4.40 -20.26 14.62
CA GLN A 665 -3.03 -20.63 15.00
C GLN A 665 -3.02 -21.76 16.04
N GLN A 666 -3.93 -21.74 16.99
CA GLN A 666 -4.09 -22.82 17.96
C GLN A 666 -4.49 -24.13 17.26
N SER A 667 -5.44 -24.06 16.33
CA SER A 667 -5.85 -25.20 15.50
C SER A 667 -4.70 -25.73 14.63
N ALA A 668 -3.85 -24.83 14.12
CA ALA A 668 -2.65 -25.21 13.36
C ALA A 668 -1.63 -25.96 14.26
N VAL A 669 -1.47 -25.53 15.51
CA VAL A 669 -0.64 -26.21 16.50
C VAL A 669 -1.20 -27.60 16.80
N GLU A 670 -2.52 -27.70 17.02
CA GLU A 670 -3.20 -28.98 17.29
C GLU A 670 -3.11 -29.95 16.10
N ALA A 671 -3.28 -29.40 14.86
CA ALA A 671 -3.11 -30.18 13.64
C ALA A 671 -1.67 -30.67 13.46
N ALA A 672 -0.67 -29.79 13.73
CA ALA A 672 0.72 -30.17 13.68
C ALA A 672 1.09 -31.20 14.74
N GLN A 673 0.52 -31.14 15.96
CA GLN A 673 0.66 -32.15 17.02
C GLN A 673 0.04 -33.47 16.60
N THR A 674 -1.12 -33.45 15.99
CA THR A 674 -1.82 -34.64 15.50
C THR A 674 -1.01 -35.27 14.36
N ALA A 675 -0.56 -34.49 13.39
CA ALA A 675 0.28 -34.97 12.30
C ALA A 675 1.61 -35.56 12.79
N MET A 676 2.19 -35.01 13.86
CA MET A 676 3.38 -35.58 14.49
C MET A 676 3.07 -36.92 15.11
N LYS A 677 1.98 -37.05 15.90
CA LYS A 677 1.53 -38.30 16.50
C LYS A 677 1.19 -39.37 15.47
N GLU A 678 0.54 -38.97 14.36
CA GLU A 678 0.21 -39.90 13.26
C GLU A 678 1.47 -40.45 12.58
N ARG A 679 2.49 -39.59 12.37
CA ARG A 679 3.77 -40.01 11.78
C ARG A 679 4.60 -40.87 12.74
N GLU A 680 4.56 -40.59 14.06
CA GLU A 680 5.14 -41.44 15.07
C GLU A 680 4.45 -42.82 15.13
N ALA A 681 3.12 -42.85 15.02
CA ALA A 681 2.33 -44.08 14.93
C ALA A 681 2.61 -44.86 13.64
N ALA A 682 2.77 -44.15 12.50
CA ALA A 682 3.14 -44.73 11.21
C ALA A 682 4.55 -45.38 11.26
N LEU A 683 5.53 -44.69 11.87
CA LEU A 683 6.86 -45.29 12.10
C LEU A 683 6.77 -46.54 13.00
N LYS A 684 5.95 -46.47 14.05
CA LYS A 684 5.73 -47.62 14.95
C LYS A 684 5.03 -48.78 14.23
N ALA A 685 4.09 -48.46 13.29
CA ALA A 685 3.44 -49.47 12.46
C ALA A 685 4.42 -50.14 11.46
N LEU A 686 5.37 -49.36 10.92
CA LEU A 686 6.44 -49.89 10.07
C LEU A 686 7.44 -50.77 10.83
N THR A 687 7.56 -50.58 12.16
CA THR A 687 8.47 -51.40 13.01
C THR A 687 7.82 -52.63 13.62
N VAL A 688 6.49 -52.77 13.53
CA VAL A 688 5.74 -53.92 13.97
C VAL A 688 5.55 -54.89 12.81
N THR A 689 6.24 -56.02 12.80
CA THR A 689 6.04 -57.06 11.78
C THR A 689 4.59 -57.56 11.78
N PRO A 690 3.90 -57.56 10.64
CA PRO A 690 2.51 -58.00 10.60
C PRO A 690 2.42 -59.52 10.83
N LYS A 691 1.62 -59.91 11.81
CA LYS A 691 1.09 -61.28 11.85
C LYS A 691 0.14 -61.42 10.66
N SER A 692 0.39 -62.46 9.88
CA SER A 692 -0.39 -62.86 8.71
C SER A 692 -1.90 -62.80 8.94
N GLY A 693 -2.64 -62.12 8.08
CA GLY A 693 -4.09 -62.28 8.03
C GLY A 693 -4.78 -61.15 7.21
N SER A 694 -5.27 -61.52 6.04
CA SER A 694 -6.24 -60.89 5.15
C SER A 694 -5.85 -59.57 4.48
N ALA A 695 -5.80 -59.56 3.14
CA ALA A 695 -5.66 -58.42 2.30
C ALA A 695 -6.82 -57.41 2.54
N PRO A 696 -6.53 -56.12 2.62
CA PRO A 696 -7.60 -55.11 2.77
C PRO A 696 -8.50 -55.08 1.54
N ASN A 697 -9.81 -55.03 1.77
CA ASN A 697 -10.85 -54.94 0.69
C ASN A 697 -10.75 -53.58 0.00
N THR A 698 -10.02 -53.54 -1.12
CA THR A 698 -9.85 -52.35 -1.96
C THR A 698 -11.17 -51.81 -2.50
N GLU A 699 -12.17 -52.68 -2.72
CA GLU A 699 -13.49 -52.30 -3.23
C GLU A 699 -14.31 -51.50 -2.19
N ALA A 700 -14.26 -51.92 -0.91
CA ALA A 700 -14.91 -51.20 0.18
C ALA A 700 -14.26 -49.80 0.43
N LEU A 701 -12.95 -49.71 0.27
CA LEU A 701 -12.23 -48.44 0.39
C LEU A 701 -12.52 -47.50 -0.80
N ALA A 702 -12.58 -48.02 -2.01
CA ALA A 702 -12.96 -47.24 -3.22
C ALA A 702 -14.40 -46.73 -3.11
N LYS A 703 -15.35 -47.56 -2.61
CA LYS A 703 -16.72 -47.12 -2.35
C LYS A 703 -16.78 -46.00 -1.32
N LYS A 704 -16.08 -46.14 -0.21
CA LYS A 704 -16.04 -45.11 0.84
C LYS A 704 -15.46 -43.74 0.33
N PHE A 705 -14.44 -43.79 -0.52
CA PHE A 705 -13.89 -42.63 -1.16
C PHE A 705 -14.90 -41.95 -2.11
N ALA A 706 -15.60 -42.76 -2.93
CA ALA A 706 -16.62 -42.26 -3.85
C ALA A 706 -17.82 -41.63 -3.10
N ASP A 707 -18.29 -42.25 -2.03
CA ASP A 707 -19.41 -41.77 -1.19
C ASP A 707 -19.05 -40.41 -0.52
N LEU A 708 -17.84 -40.27 0.02
CA LEU A 708 -17.37 -39.01 0.58
C LEU A 708 -17.22 -37.91 -0.46
N THR A 709 -16.76 -38.25 -1.64
CA THR A 709 -16.65 -37.30 -2.79
C THR A 709 -18.04 -36.80 -3.21
N ALA A 710 -19.01 -37.69 -3.31
CA ALA A 710 -20.38 -37.34 -3.64
C ALA A 710 -21.05 -36.49 -2.55
N GLU A 711 -20.78 -36.76 -1.28
CA GLU A 711 -21.32 -35.97 -0.17
C GLU A 711 -20.72 -34.55 -0.14
N ILE A 712 -19.44 -34.40 -0.41
CA ILE A 712 -18.82 -33.08 -0.54
C ILE A 712 -19.43 -32.29 -1.71
N ALA A 713 -19.69 -32.94 -2.83
CA ALA A 713 -20.34 -32.31 -3.98
C ALA A 713 -21.75 -31.79 -3.64
N ARG A 714 -22.57 -32.60 -2.98
CA ARG A 714 -23.94 -32.22 -2.53
C ARG A 714 -23.88 -31.03 -1.57
N ARG A 715 -22.95 -31.04 -0.61
CA ARG A 715 -22.82 -29.92 0.34
C ARG A 715 -22.26 -28.64 -0.28
N ARG A 716 -21.46 -28.74 -1.34
CA ARG A 716 -21.05 -27.59 -2.15
C ARG A 716 -22.22 -26.96 -2.91
N GLU A 717 -23.15 -27.75 -3.44
CA GLU A 717 -24.37 -27.25 -4.06
C GLU A 717 -25.26 -26.51 -3.06
N VAL A 718 -25.45 -27.06 -1.86
CA VAL A 718 -26.19 -26.38 -0.78
C VAL A 718 -25.49 -25.06 -0.40
N ARG A 719 -24.18 -25.04 -0.29
CA ARG A 719 -23.43 -23.81 -0.01
C ARG A 719 -23.61 -22.77 -1.09
N ALA A 720 -23.68 -23.17 -2.37
CA ALA A 720 -23.84 -22.26 -3.51
C ALA A 720 -25.18 -21.53 -3.54
N GLN A 721 -26.19 -21.99 -2.74
CA GLN A 721 -27.48 -21.34 -2.62
C GLN A 721 -27.47 -20.12 -1.71
N PHE A 722 -26.38 -19.91 -0.95
CA PHE A 722 -26.25 -18.80 -0.02
C PHE A 722 -25.26 -17.74 -0.55
N THR A 723 -25.49 -16.49 -0.19
CA THR A 723 -24.60 -15.38 -0.57
C THR A 723 -23.32 -15.41 0.27
N SER A 724 -22.17 -15.32 -0.38
CA SER A 724 -20.88 -15.28 0.30
C SER A 724 -20.82 -14.14 1.32
N GLY A 725 -20.42 -14.47 2.56
CA GLY A 725 -20.34 -13.52 3.68
C GLY A 725 -21.53 -13.56 4.64
N THR A 726 -22.56 -14.34 4.38
CA THR A 726 -23.66 -14.54 5.33
C THR A 726 -23.34 -15.63 6.37
N PRO A 727 -23.95 -15.62 7.57
CA PRO A 727 -23.81 -16.68 8.56
C PRO A 727 -24.15 -18.07 8.02
N GLU A 728 -25.21 -18.19 7.18
CA GLU A 728 -25.67 -19.44 6.57
C GLU A 728 -24.62 -19.98 5.59
N TYR A 729 -23.97 -19.10 4.83
CA TYR A 729 -22.85 -19.47 3.97
C TYR A 729 -21.68 -20.03 4.78
N ALA A 730 -21.32 -19.35 5.88
CA ALA A 730 -20.23 -19.77 6.76
C ALA A 730 -20.52 -21.15 7.39
N GLU A 731 -21.74 -21.41 7.85
CA GLU A 731 -22.15 -22.70 8.38
C GLU A 731 -22.12 -23.81 7.31
N ALA A 732 -22.62 -23.52 6.11
CA ALA A 732 -22.58 -24.44 5.00
C ALA A 732 -21.15 -24.73 4.53
N ASP A 733 -20.25 -23.73 4.52
CA ASP A 733 -18.84 -23.92 4.20
C ASP A 733 -18.12 -24.74 5.27
N ALA A 734 -18.36 -24.51 6.56
CA ALA A 734 -17.81 -25.31 7.65
C ALA A 734 -18.16 -26.81 7.50
N LYS A 735 -19.40 -27.12 7.09
CA LYS A 735 -19.85 -28.50 6.82
C LYS A 735 -19.10 -29.14 5.63
N VAL A 736 -18.71 -28.35 4.62
CA VAL A 736 -17.86 -28.82 3.50
C VAL A 736 -16.42 -29.07 3.96
N GLN A 737 -15.86 -28.14 4.74
CA GLN A 737 -14.48 -28.24 5.25
C GLN A 737 -14.30 -29.42 6.19
N ALA A 738 -15.29 -29.73 7.03
CA ALA A 738 -15.26 -30.83 7.98
C ALA A 738 -15.13 -32.23 7.32
N LEU A 739 -15.54 -32.36 6.06
CA LEU A 739 -15.44 -33.65 5.35
C LEU A 739 -14.11 -33.85 4.59
N LYS A 740 -13.33 -32.78 4.37
CA LYS A 740 -12.08 -32.88 3.63
C LYS A 740 -11.03 -33.80 4.28
N PRO A 741 -10.82 -33.76 5.61
CA PRO A 741 -9.88 -34.67 6.25
C PRO A 741 -10.27 -36.15 6.08
N ALA A 742 -11.57 -36.44 6.18
CA ALA A 742 -12.08 -37.82 6.00
C ALA A 742 -11.87 -38.30 4.55
N LEU A 743 -12.05 -37.44 3.56
CA LEU A 743 -11.78 -37.74 2.16
C LEU A 743 -10.30 -38.02 1.92
N ALA A 744 -9.40 -37.17 2.42
CA ALA A 744 -7.95 -37.37 2.30
C ALA A 744 -7.49 -38.68 2.97
N THR A 745 -8.09 -39.03 4.13
CA THR A 745 -7.80 -40.29 4.81
C THR A 745 -8.27 -41.49 4.00
N ALA A 746 -9.45 -41.40 3.37
CA ALA A 746 -9.99 -42.47 2.54
C ALA A 746 -9.18 -42.68 1.24
N GLU A 747 -8.69 -41.57 0.66
CA GLU A 747 -7.82 -41.57 -0.52
C GLU A 747 -6.47 -42.22 -0.20
N ALA A 748 -5.80 -41.84 0.90
CA ALA A 748 -4.55 -42.40 1.32
C ALA A 748 -4.67 -43.89 1.66
N ALA A 749 -5.77 -44.30 2.30
CA ALA A 749 -6.05 -45.71 2.59
C ALA A 749 -6.26 -46.55 1.32
N LEU A 750 -6.94 -45.98 0.31
CA LEU A 750 -7.16 -46.61 -0.99
C LEU A 750 -5.84 -46.78 -1.78
N GLU A 751 -5.02 -45.76 -1.78
CA GLU A 751 -3.70 -45.79 -2.43
C GLU A 751 -2.75 -46.82 -1.72
N THR A 752 -2.77 -46.84 -0.41
CA THR A 752 -2.00 -47.84 0.38
C THR A 752 -2.47 -49.25 0.07
N ALA A 753 -3.78 -49.49 -0.05
CA ALA A 753 -4.35 -50.78 -0.38
C ALA A 753 -4.02 -51.23 -1.82
N LYS A 754 -3.89 -50.31 -2.75
CA LYS A 754 -3.50 -50.59 -4.16
C LYS A 754 -2.01 -50.93 -4.29
N ALA A 755 -1.16 -50.42 -3.40
CA ALA A 755 0.29 -50.52 -3.52
C ALA A 755 0.87 -51.91 -3.12
N GLY A 756 0.05 -52.84 -2.60
CA GLY A 756 0.46 -54.22 -2.24
C GLY A 756 1.64 -54.25 -1.25
N ALA A 757 1.48 -54.83 -0.09
CA ALA A 757 2.45 -54.82 0.98
C ALA A 757 3.80 -55.47 0.60
N VAL A 758 4.80 -54.60 0.36
CA VAL A 758 6.22 -54.99 0.33
C VAL A 758 6.79 -54.64 1.71
N PRO A 759 7.62 -55.49 2.32
CA PRO A 759 8.23 -55.17 3.61
C PRO A 759 9.12 -53.93 3.50
N PRO A 760 9.07 -53.03 4.48
CA PRO A 760 9.73 -51.73 4.36
C PRO A 760 11.25 -51.89 4.27
N SER A 761 11.83 -51.28 3.26
CA SER A 761 13.27 -51.22 3.07
C SER A 761 13.92 -50.29 4.12
N ALA A 762 15.21 -50.45 4.36
CA ALA A 762 15.97 -49.50 5.21
C ALA A 762 15.82 -48.05 4.74
N THR A 763 15.51 -47.84 3.47
CA THR A 763 15.23 -46.54 2.86
C THR A 763 13.87 -45.96 3.31
N GLU A 764 12.82 -46.79 3.45
CA GLU A 764 11.48 -46.37 3.89
C GLU A 764 11.45 -46.04 5.38
N THR A 765 12.18 -46.77 6.22
CA THR A 765 12.34 -46.44 7.64
C THR A 765 13.09 -45.12 7.80
N LYS A 766 14.11 -44.88 6.98
CA LYS A 766 14.86 -43.62 6.96
C LYS A 766 14.02 -42.46 6.44
N ALA A 767 13.14 -42.71 5.45
CA ALA A 767 12.17 -41.74 4.94
C ALA A 767 11.12 -41.39 6.01
N ALA A 768 10.56 -42.36 6.72
CA ALA A 768 9.62 -42.15 7.82
C ALA A 768 10.24 -41.37 8.99
N GLN A 769 11.50 -41.62 9.32
CA GLN A 769 12.26 -40.81 10.29
C GLN A 769 12.47 -39.37 9.83
N ALA A 770 12.76 -39.16 8.54
CA ALA A 770 12.87 -37.84 7.97
C ALA A 770 11.52 -37.09 8.00
N GLU A 771 10.41 -37.78 7.78
CA GLU A 771 9.07 -37.19 7.87
C GLU A 771 8.66 -36.81 9.31
N ILE A 772 9.08 -37.57 10.32
CA ILE A 772 8.93 -37.18 11.74
C ILE A 772 9.74 -35.90 12.03
N LEU A 773 10.95 -35.81 11.50
CA LEU A 773 11.79 -34.63 11.69
C LEU A 773 11.11 -33.39 11.10
N LYS A 774 10.57 -33.50 9.88
CA LYS A 774 9.78 -32.42 9.23
C LYS A 774 8.52 -32.05 10.02
N ALA A 775 7.81 -33.06 10.58
CA ALA A 775 6.62 -32.80 11.39
C ALA A 775 6.98 -32.09 12.72
N ARG A 776 8.13 -32.40 13.29
CA ARG A 776 8.67 -31.73 14.49
C ARG A 776 9.08 -30.29 14.21
N GLU A 777 9.70 -30.03 13.06
CA GLU A 777 10.01 -28.70 12.60
C GLU A 777 8.72 -27.88 12.31
N ALA A 778 7.71 -28.50 11.70
CA ALA A 778 6.40 -27.88 11.48
C ALA A 778 5.69 -27.53 12.80
N LEU A 779 5.75 -28.39 13.81
CA LEU A 779 5.21 -28.14 15.15
C LEU A 779 5.94 -26.99 15.84
N ASN A 780 7.26 -26.95 15.79
CA ASN A 780 8.05 -25.84 16.34
C ASN A 780 7.74 -24.51 15.63
N THR A 781 7.53 -24.56 14.33
CA THR A 781 7.11 -23.40 13.51
C THR A 781 5.72 -22.90 13.91
N ALA A 782 4.76 -23.81 14.09
CA ALA A 782 3.40 -23.46 14.51
C ALA A 782 3.40 -22.88 15.94
N LEU A 783 4.17 -23.43 16.87
CA LEU A 783 4.32 -22.91 18.23
C LEU A 783 4.99 -21.51 18.25
N ALA A 784 5.97 -21.28 17.39
CA ALA A 784 6.59 -19.96 17.25
C ALA A 784 5.63 -18.92 16.65
N ALA A 785 4.76 -19.31 15.72
CA ALA A 785 3.74 -18.46 15.13
C ALA A 785 2.57 -18.14 16.09
N ALA A 786 2.24 -19.06 17.01
CA ALA A 786 1.15 -18.86 17.99
C ALA A 786 1.49 -17.83 19.09
N LYS A 787 2.77 -17.68 19.45
CA LYS A 787 3.20 -16.73 20.51
C LYS A 787 2.89 -15.25 20.19
N PRO A 788 3.19 -14.72 18.99
CA PRO A 788 2.87 -13.32 18.67
C PRO A 788 1.38 -13.04 18.53
N THR A 789 0.55 -14.04 18.16
CA THR A 789 -0.90 -13.88 18.07
C THR A 789 -1.56 -13.77 19.45
N ALA A 790 -1.06 -14.48 20.46
CA ALA A 790 -1.52 -14.33 21.83
C ALA A 790 -1.20 -12.93 22.40
N ALA A 791 -0.03 -12.38 22.08
CA ALA A 791 0.34 -11.01 22.47
C ALA A 791 -0.53 -9.95 21.76
N LYS A 792 -0.85 -10.17 20.48
CA LYS A 792 -1.78 -9.30 19.72
C LYS A 792 -3.19 -9.31 20.31
N LEU A 793 -3.68 -10.50 20.70
CA LEU A 793 -4.99 -10.66 21.31
C LEU A 793 -5.08 -9.88 22.64
N ALA A 794 -4.09 -10.05 23.52
CA ALA A 794 -4.02 -9.33 24.78
C ALA A 794 -3.93 -7.80 24.60
N ALA A 795 -3.23 -7.34 23.55
CA ALA A 795 -3.16 -5.93 23.20
C ALA A 795 -4.50 -5.39 22.67
N ALA A 796 -5.22 -6.16 21.86
CA ALA A 796 -6.53 -5.82 21.32
C ALA A 796 -7.60 -5.78 22.42
N GLU A 797 -7.57 -6.74 23.36
CA GLU A 797 -8.45 -6.73 24.54
C GLU A 797 -8.25 -5.48 25.41
N LYS A 798 -6.99 -5.12 25.63
CA LYS A 798 -6.64 -3.92 26.41
C LYS A 798 -7.07 -2.62 25.69
N ALA A 799 -6.92 -2.55 24.37
CA ALA A 799 -7.36 -1.42 23.56
C ALA A 799 -8.89 -1.29 23.56
N LEU A 800 -9.62 -2.40 23.43
CA LEU A 800 -11.07 -2.44 23.48
C LEU A 800 -11.62 -2.02 24.85
N ALA A 801 -11.01 -2.47 25.94
CA ALA A 801 -11.40 -2.08 27.31
C ALA A 801 -11.21 -0.58 27.55
N ALA A 802 -10.11 0.01 27.05
CA ALA A 802 -9.87 1.44 27.12
C ALA A 802 -10.90 2.23 26.30
N PHE A 803 -11.24 1.77 25.11
CA PHE A 803 -12.22 2.39 24.22
C PHE A 803 -13.65 2.30 24.77
N ARG A 804 -14.06 1.18 25.38
CA ARG A 804 -15.35 1.04 26.07
C ARG A 804 -15.50 2.02 27.23
N LYS A 805 -14.44 2.29 27.96
CA LYS A 805 -14.42 3.31 29.02
C LYS A 805 -14.62 4.72 28.47
N GLU A 806 -13.97 5.03 27.35
CA GLU A 806 -14.07 6.34 26.68
C GLU A 806 -15.45 6.57 26.06
N THR A 807 -16.04 5.54 25.44
CA THR A 807 -17.40 5.60 24.86
C THR A 807 -18.51 5.71 25.92
N ALA A 808 -18.36 5.09 27.07
CA ALA A 808 -19.30 5.22 28.18
C ALA A 808 -19.30 6.65 28.71
N ILE A 809 -18.16 7.29 28.82
CA ILE A 809 -18.02 8.70 29.22
C ILE A 809 -18.65 9.62 28.17
N ALA A 810 -18.46 9.37 26.87
CA ALA A 810 -19.08 10.16 25.80
C ALA A 810 -20.61 10.04 25.76
N ALA A 811 -21.16 8.85 26.00
CA ALA A 811 -22.62 8.62 26.08
C ALA A 811 -23.26 9.30 27.28
N GLN A 812 -22.59 9.28 28.44
CA GLN A 812 -23.06 10.02 29.64
C GLN A 812 -23.07 11.53 29.40
N LEU A 813 -22.03 12.04 28.70
CA LEU A 813 -21.93 13.46 28.35
C LEU A 813 -23.04 13.87 27.37
N ALA A 814 -23.34 13.03 26.37
CA ALA A 814 -24.42 13.26 25.40
C ALA A 814 -25.80 13.27 26.07
N THR A 815 -26.05 12.41 27.05
CA THR A 815 -27.31 12.35 27.81
C THR A 815 -27.48 13.59 28.67
N LYS A 816 -26.42 14.04 29.34
CA LYS A 816 -26.40 15.24 30.15
C LYS A 816 -26.71 16.51 29.34
N LEU A 817 -26.08 16.66 28.17
CA LEU A 817 -26.34 17.76 27.24
C LEU A 817 -27.78 17.79 26.73
N ARG A 818 -28.43 16.63 26.54
CA ARG A 818 -29.85 16.54 26.15
C ARG A 818 -30.81 17.04 27.24
N GLN A 819 -30.45 16.80 28.48
CA GLN A 819 -31.24 17.30 29.65
C GLN A 819 -31.06 18.81 29.90
N GLU A 820 -29.89 19.36 29.51
CA GLU A 820 -29.54 20.76 29.72
C GLU A 820 -29.95 21.69 28.55
N LEU A 821 -30.39 21.14 27.41
CA LEU A 821 -30.73 21.87 26.18
C LEU A 821 -31.74 23.03 26.42
N PRO A 822 -32.84 22.90 27.23
CA PRO A 822 -33.75 23.99 27.48
C PRO A 822 -33.15 25.14 28.30
N THR A 823 -32.14 24.82 29.10
CA THR A 823 -31.46 25.83 29.93
C THR A 823 -30.43 26.61 29.12
N ILE A 824 -29.82 25.95 28.13
CA ILE A 824 -28.84 26.53 27.21
C ILE A 824 -29.47 27.55 26.25
N GLU A 825 -30.72 27.30 25.82
CA GLU A 825 -31.49 28.27 25.01
C GLU A 825 -31.70 29.61 25.70
N LYS A 826 -31.85 29.61 27.02
CA LYS A 826 -32.06 30.81 27.85
C LYS A 826 -30.79 31.64 28.03
N THR A 827 -29.65 31.06 27.74
CA THR A 827 -28.33 31.65 27.99
C THR A 827 -27.40 31.70 26.79
N ALA A 828 -27.97 32.02 25.59
CA ALA A 828 -27.18 32.07 24.34
C ALA A 828 -25.92 32.96 24.40
N ARG A 829 -25.91 33.98 25.27
CA ARG A 829 -24.71 34.77 25.59
C ARG A 829 -23.67 34.05 26.47
N ALA A 830 -24.13 33.08 27.29
CA ALA A 830 -23.20 32.26 28.08
C ALA A 830 -22.52 31.18 27.22
N ASN A 831 -23.11 30.86 26.08
CA ASN A 831 -22.61 29.80 25.16
C ASN A 831 -21.32 30.18 24.44
N GLN A 832 -21.07 31.49 24.21
CA GLN A 832 -19.79 31.92 23.66
C GLN A 832 -18.62 31.60 24.63
N ALA A 833 -18.81 31.84 25.91
CA ALA A 833 -17.82 31.50 26.93
C ALA A 833 -17.67 29.97 27.09
N GLN A 834 -18.72 29.20 26.86
CA GLN A 834 -18.67 27.74 26.97
C GLN A 834 -18.01 27.11 25.71
N ALA A 835 -18.21 27.64 24.50
CA ALA A 835 -17.52 27.27 23.30
C ALA A 835 -16.01 27.60 23.37
N GLU A 836 -15.66 28.76 23.98
CA GLU A 836 -14.24 29.09 24.24
C GLU A 836 -13.61 28.15 25.26
N ARG A 837 -14.37 27.67 26.27
CA ARG A 837 -13.88 26.65 27.22
C ARG A 837 -13.70 25.29 26.54
N ALA A 838 -14.59 24.89 25.64
CA ALA A 838 -14.50 23.65 24.87
C ALA A 838 -13.33 23.68 23.87
N ALA A 839 -13.10 24.82 23.20
CA ALA A 839 -11.93 25.02 22.35
C ALA A 839 -10.61 24.93 23.14
N LYS A 840 -10.58 25.49 24.36
CA LYS A 840 -9.43 25.31 25.26
C LYS A 840 -9.21 23.85 25.70
N ALA A 841 -10.27 23.09 25.90
CA ALA A 841 -10.17 21.67 26.25
C ALA A 841 -9.66 20.84 25.07
N ALA A 842 -10.17 21.08 23.87
CA ALA A 842 -9.72 20.45 22.63
C ALA A 842 -8.24 20.80 22.32
N ALA A 843 -7.82 22.04 22.58
CA ALA A 843 -6.42 22.43 22.47
C ALA A 843 -5.50 21.60 23.41
N ARG A 844 -5.97 21.29 24.62
CA ARG A 844 -5.21 20.42 25.55
C ARG A 844 -5.13 18.97 25.04
N GLU A 845 -6.16 18.46 24.42
CA GLU A 845 -6.15 17.11 23.83
C GLU A 845 -5.23 17.05 22.60
N VAL A 846 -5.16 18.12 21.81
CA VAL A 846 -4.19 18.26 20.71
C VAL A 846 -2.77 18.26 21.27
N GLU A 847 -2.52 19.00 22.35
CA GLU A 847 -1.19 19.02 22.99
C GLU A 847 -0.83 17.66 23.61
N ALA A 848 -1.79 16.97 24.22
CA ALA A 848 -1.58 15.61 24.73
C ALA A 848 -1.26 14.61 23.59
N ALA A 849 -1.98 14.71 22.47
CA ALA A 849 -1.72 13.89 21.29
C ALA A 849 -0.36 14.24 20.64
N LYS A 850 0.03 15.51 20.60
CA LYS A 850 1.35 15.96 20.18
C LYS A 850 2.46 15.40 21.06
N ALA A 851 2.29 15.50 22.38
CA ALA A 851 3.25 14.95 23.34
C ALA A 851 3.42 13.43 23.19
N GLU A 852 2.35 12.69 22.95
CA GLU A 852 2.43 11.25 22.68
C GLU A 852 3.12 10.96 21.34
N ALA A 853 2.85 11.77 20.30
CA ALA A 853 3.51 11.64 19.01
C ALA A 853 5.03 11.94 19.12
N GLU A 854 5.41 12.96 19.90
CA GLU A 854 6.81 13.29 20.19
C GLU A 854 7.49 12.18 21.01
N LYS A 855 6.80 11.63 22.02
CA LYS A 855 7.30 10.50 22.81
C LYS A 855 7.56 9.27 21.94
N ARG A 856 6.64 8.94 21.05
CA ARG A 856 6.83 7.83 20.07
C ARG A 856 7.97 8.14 19.11
N ARG A 857 8.08 9.39 18.67
CA ARG A 857 9.19 9.84 17.82
C ARG A 857 10.53 9.72 18.55
N ALA A 858 10.61 10.17 19.79
CA ALA A 858 11.83 10.05 20.62
C ALA A 858 12.22 8.57 20.83
N ALA A 859 11.24 7.69 21.06
CA ALA A 859 11.50 6.26 21.17
C ALA A 859 12.08 5.68 19.87
N TYR A 860 11.55 6.10 18.71
CA TYR A 860 12.08 5.72 17.41
C TYR A 860 13.51 6.23 17.18
N GLU A 861 13.79 7.52 17.49
CA GLU A 861 15.13 8.09 17.34
C GLU A 861 16.16 7.42 18.28
N THR A 862 15.74 7.02 19.47
CA THR A 862 16.57 6.24 20.40
C THR A 862 16.93 4.87 19.81
N LEU A 863 16.00 4.18 19.21
CA LEU A 863 16.23 2.91 18.50
C LEU A 863 17.20 3.10 17.32
N LYS A 864 17.06 4.19 16.59
CA LYS A 864 17.91 4.57 15.46
C LYS A 864 19.34 4.93 15.89
N ALA A 865 19.49 5.70 16.98
CA ALA A 865 20.79 6.14 17.53
C ALA A 865 21.55 4.99 18.23
N GLY A 866 20.84 4.01 18.79
CA GLY A 866 21.42 2.84 19.45
C GLY A 866 22.15 1.87 18.53
N GLY A 867 22.38 2.22 17.27
CA GLY A 867 23.14 1.42 16.29
C GLY A 867 22.48 0.10 15.89
N ARG A 868 21.24 -0.15 16.36
CA ARG A 868 20.45 -1.34 16.01
C ARG A 868 19.79 -1.25 14.63
N LEU A 869 19.83 -0.06 14.03
CA LEU A 869 19.42 0.19 12.66
C LEU A 869 20.68 0.49 11.86
N THR A 870 21.26 -0.50 11.22
CA THR A 870 22.28 -0.27 10.20
C THR A 870 21.70 0.61 9.09
N ARG A 871 22.45 1.67 8.72
CA ARG A 871 22.15 2.46 7.53
C ARG A 871 22.17 1.52 6.32
N GLY A 872 21.01 1.16 5.81
CA GLY A 872 20.85 0.54 4.51
C GLY A 872 20.65 1.59 3.45
#